data_9c8f725f30d1ec67249450454495c355
#
_entry.id   9c8f725f30d1ec67249450454495c355
#
_cell.length_a   1.000
_cell.length_b   1.000
_cell.length_c   1.000
_cell.angle_alpha   90.00
_cell.angle_beta   90.00
_cell.angle_gamma   90.00
#
_symmetry.space_group_name_H-M   'P 1'
#
loop_
_entity.id
_entity.type
_entity.pdbx_description
1 polymer ?
#
loop_
_entity_poly.entity_id
_entity_poly.type
_entity_poly.pdbx_seq_one_letter_code
_entity_poly.pdbx_strand_id
1 'polypeptide(L)'
;GWYTLENGAAETERHLARRADGIVMDDSDRVKDYRSHWNMVRETGTELSFVLTPDKVTDASFLGTREAVAVSDTEIESDYHGKDRWKLQKDISAFPRFTTENNRLLAALYNMALEEMLLDIRTDSTFMAGALWPDTWTRDAVYSIYFSYAWILPEVSRKTLEKQTLQNPKEALQDTGSGGSWPISTDRVVWAMAAWEYYLYTGDKSWLESVYDGLKYTAQKDIHVAFDANAGLFKGETCSMDWRTHTYPNWFINSVIADSFSSGTNALHKFLYQFLGAAGRITGKPAEEIAVWDQYADLLKENINKRFWDEKQGCYTCYLYPEYLGYRPAQRVGVMSNGLAAVLGIATPEQSAKMVENFPVYPYGAAVLYPSIPDDFSYHNKSVWPVWETPYMYAARDAKNVQVVEHMMKSLMRAGALFLTHKENMTYDTGYDRGTALNSSRQLWSVASYISMVYRVLFGMTMSEEGITFTPVIPDLVDGKISLENFRYRDAVLNLNATGKGNTVKRLLVNGEEQSLPYLFPATAQGDYTIDIVMTTVPAGEKMNLVQPGPRKDWSPVEPVLIQEGQVINCSVEPGLRYFLCSREREDKEITFPYDLSREPAGFYSVYSMDSRGFKSDCSNPVIKTDWRKVFEAEDAVSKGTFSQAHSGYSGRGFIVDLYAKPADVTFTVDVPVDGDYALVLSGANGHGPDGTYCTIRSVFIDNVDAGTFILEATGDWNKWMRSNYLWKNMKAGRHTVSLRLNPEGKGFDSNMSHGREDANDCNLDYLEVIRM
;
A
#
# COMPACT_ATOMS: atom_id res chain seq x y z
N GLY A 1 -9.86 6.00 -6.42
CA GLY A 1 -9.62 7.14 -7.13
C GLY A 1 -10.49 7.08 -8.24
N TRP A 2 -11.49 7.27 -7.81
CA TRP A 2 -12.49 7.41 -8.72
C TRP A 2 -12.29 8.77 -9.26
N TYR A 3 -11.66 8.73 -10.33
CA TYR A 3 -11.22 9.83 -11.11
C TYR A 3 -12.46 10.44 -11.68
N THR A 4 -12.80 11.57 -11.22
CA THR A 4 -13.59 12.53 -11.98
C THR A 4 -12.76 13.06 -13.16
N LEU A 5 -12.37 12.19 -14.03
CA LEU A 5 -12.25 12.54 -15.42
C LEU A 5 -13.69 12.59 -15.89
N GLU A 6 -14.23 13.77 -16.09
CA GLU A 6 -15.52 13.95 -16.75
C GLU A 6 -15.59 12.99 -17.94
N ASN A 7 -16.52 12.04 -17.91
CA ASN A 7 -16.77 10.97 -18.85
C ASN A 7 -15.87 9.71 -18.81
N GLY A 8 -14.59 9.78 -18.54
CA GLY A 8 -13.73 8.60 -18.50
C GLY A 8 -13.81 7.79 -17.21
N ALA A 9 -14.01 8.46 -16.09
CA ALA A 9 -14.06 7.82 -14.78
C ALA A 9 -15.38 7.10 -14.50
N ALA A 10 -16.51 7.67 -14.92
CA ALA A 10 -17.80 6.99 -14.81
C ALA A 10 -17.81 5.69 -15.64
N GLU A 11 -17.07 5.67 -16.72
CA GLU A 11 -16.90 4.48 -17.55
C GLU A 11 -15.94 3.49 -16.90
N THR A 12 -14.85 3.96 -16.33
CA THR A 12 -13.91 3.14 -15.56
C THR A 12 -14.58 2.55 -14.32
N GLU A 13 -15.34 3.33 -13.57
CA GLU A 13 -16.14 2.83 -12.44
C GLU A 13 -17.15 1.78 -12.87
N ARG A 14 -17.83 1.98 -13.99
CA ARG A 14 -18.77 1.02 -14.54
C ARG A 14 -18.10 -0.27 -14.96
N HIS A 15 -16.89 -0.19 -15.54
CA HIS A 15 -16.08 -1.34 -15.92
C HIS A 15 -15.53 -2.10 -14.73
N LEU A 16 -15.36 -1.41 -13.62
CA LEU A 16 -14.78 -1.96 -12.40
C LEU A 16 -15.83 -2.23 -11.32
N ALA A 17 -17.07 -1.78 -11.51
CA ALA A 17 -18.16 -2.03 -10.56
C ALA A 17 -18.41 -3.54 -10.44
N ARG A 18 -18.23 -4.06 -9.25
CA ARG A 18 -18.55 -5.42 -8.92
C ARG A 18 -20.07 -5.60 -8.87
N ARG A 19 -20.58 -6.55 -9.63
CA ARG A 19 -21.98 -6.99 -9.52
C ARG A 19 -22.11 -8.16 -8.56
N ALA A 20 -23.35 -8.55 -8.26
CA ALA A 20 -23.65 -9.72 -7.42
C ALA A 20 -23.06 -11.03 -7.96
N ASP A 21 -22.78 -11.10 -9.26
CA ASP A 21 -22.09 -12.23 -9.90
C ASP A 21 -20.54 -12.14 -9.82
N GLY A 22 -20.01 -11.09 -9.19
CA GLY A 22 -18.58 -10.90 -8.95
C GLY A 22 -17.76 -10.41 -10.14
N ILE A 23 -18.36 -10.12 -11.29
CA ILE A 23 -17.65 -9.75 -12.50
C ILE A 23 -18.05 -8.35 -12.96
N VAL A 24 -17.06 -7.59 -13.37
CA VAL A 24 -17.24 -6.30 -14.01
C VAL A 24 -17.97 -6.43 -15.33
N MET A 25 -18.82 -5.53 -15.58
CA MET A 25 -19.80 -5.61 -16.63
C MET A 25 -19.49 -4.67 -17.75
N ASP A 26 -18.59 -5.07 -18.57
CA ASP A 26 -18.28 -4.45 -19.83
C ASP A 26 -18.25 -5.53 -20.91
N ASP A 27 -18.82 -5.24 -22.06
CA ASP A 27 -18.72 -6.07 -23.26
C ASP A 27 -17.45 -5.78 -24.07
N SER A 28 -16.50 -5.06 -23.50
CA SER A 28 -15.20 -4.81 -24.12
C SER A 28 -14.45 -6.11 -24.39
N ASP A 29 -13.56 -6.08 -25.38
CA ASP A 29 -12.69 -7.21 -25.70
C ASP A 29 -11.83 -7.61 -24.48
N ARG A 30 -11.51 -6.65 -23.64
CA ARG A 30 -10.74 -6.84 -22.41
C ARG A 30 -11.45 -7.74 -21.38
N VAL A 31 -12.73 -7.55 -21.15
CA VAL A 31 -13.53 -8.42 -20.28
C VAL A 31 -13.69 -9.81 -20.88
N LYS A 32 -13.82 -9.90 -22.21
CA LYS A 32 -13.85 -11.19 -22.93
C LYS A 32 -12.52 -11.93 -22.77
N ASP A 33 -11.38 -11.23 -22.91
CA ASP A 33 -10.05 -11.80 -22.70
C ASP A 33 -9.87 -12.31 -21.27
N TYR A 34 -10.30 -11.54 -20.27
CA TYR A 34 -10.26 -11.93 -18.87
C TYR A 34 -11.07 -13.20 -18.60
N ARG A 35 -12.30 -13.28 -19.10
CA ARG A 35 -13.15 -14.48 -18.96
C ARG A 35 -12.57 -15.70 -19.66
N SER A 36 -12.01 -15.51 -20.85
CA SER A 36 -11.34 -16.58 -21.60
C SER A 36 -10.12 -17.09 -20.84
N HIS A 37 -9.31 -16.19 -20.26
CA HIS A 37 -8.20 -16.56 -19.41
C HIS A 37 -8.63 -17.45 -18.22
N TRP A 38 -9.65 -17.02 -17.47
CA TRP A 38 -10.16 -17.81 -16.34
C TRP A 38 -10.69 -19.18 -16.75
N ASN A 39 -11.42 -19.26 -17.83
CA ASN A 39 -11.94 -20.54 -18.33
C ASN A 39 -10.79 -21.48 -18.70
N MET A 40 -9.78 -20.98 -19.35
CA MET A 40 -8.58 -21.75 -19.70
C MET A 40 -7.86 -22.27 -18.45
N VAL A 41 -7.61 -21.44 -17.45
CA VAL A 41 -6.94 -21.83 -16.21
C VAL A 41 -7.75 -22.88 -15.45
N ARG A 42 -9.07 -22.78 -15.43
CA ARG A 42 -9.96 -23.77 -14.80
C ARG A 42 -9.99 -25.11 -15.53
N GLU A 43 -9.97 -25.07 -16.86
CA GLU A 43 -10.17 -26.27 -17.70
C GLU A 43 -8.90 -27.07 -17.91
N THR A 44 -7.77 -26.40 -18.13
CA THR A 44 -6.57 -27.10 -18.61
C THR A 44 -5.67 -27.63 -17.51
N GLY A 45 -5.62 -26.96 -16.33
CA GLY A 45 -4.70 -27.31 -15.24
C GLY A 45 -3.22 -27.38 -15.67
N THR A 46 -2.87 -26.76 -16.82
CA THR A 46 -1.56 -26.85 -17.44
C THR A 46 -0.57 -26.01 -16.65
N GLU A 47 0.56 -26.58 -16.28
CA GLU A 47 1.69 -25.82 -15.76
C GLU A 47 2.28 -24.99 -16.90
N LEU A 48 2.06 -23.69 -16.85
CA LEU A 48 2.65 -22.73 -17.80
C LEU A 48 4.02 -22.31 -17.26
N SER A 49 4.97 -22.12 -18.17
CA SER A 49 6.33 -21.75 -17.84
C SER A 49 6.95 -20.86 -18.91
N PHE A 50 8.01 -20.18 -18.56
CA PHE A 50 8.80 -19.40 -19.48
C PHE A 50 10.30 -19.62 -19.24
N VAL A 51 11.09 -19.35 -20.27
CA VAL A 51 12.54 -19.44 -20.23
C VAL A 51 13.13 -18.13 -20.73
N LEU A 52 14.10 -17.60 -19.98
CA LEU A 52 14.94 -16.50 -20.43
C LEU A 52 16.32 -17.02 -20.84
N THR A 53 16.78 -16.51 -21.96
CA THR A 53 18.17 -16.57 -22.40
C THR A 53 18.76 -15.16 -22.49
N PRO A 54 20.04 -14.96 -22.71
CA PRO A 54 20.64 -13.63 -22.81
C PRO A 54 19.95 -12.67 -23.81
N ASP A 55 19.37 -13.21 -24.87
CA ASP A 55 18.76 -12.42 -25.94
C ASP A 55 17.25 -12.62 -26.11
N LYS A 56 16.66 -13.62 -25.41
CA LYS A 56 15.30 -14.05 -25.73
C LYS A 56 14.49 -14.48 -24.52
N VAL A 57 13.18 -14.24 -24.61
CA VAL A 57 12.13 -14.88 -23.78
C VAL A 57 11.36 -15.85 -24.64
N THR A 58 11.17 -17.08 -24.18
CA THR A 58 10.21 -18.05 -24.73
C THR A 58 9.18 -18.36 -23.64
N ASP A 59 7.92 -18.13 -23.92
CA ASP A 59 6.80 -18.25 -22.98
C ASP A 59 5.78 -19.25 -23.49
N ALA A 60 5.42 -20.23 -22.67
CA ALA A 60 4.37 -21.20 -22.95
C ALA A 60 3.05 -20.76 -22.29
N SER A 61 2.61 -19.54 -22.58
CA SER A 61 1.38 -18.97 -22.05
C SER A 61 0.13 -19.65 -22.63
N PHE A 62 -1.04 -19.28 -22.11
CA PHE A 62 -2.31 -19.78 -22.65
C PHE A 62 -2.60 -19.35 -24.10
N LEU A 63 -1.84 -18.38 -24.63
CA LEU A 63 -1.87 -17.98 -26.04
C LEU A 63 -1.08 -18.96 -26.95
N GLY A 64 -0.50 -20.02 -26.38
CA GLY A 64 0.47 -20.91 -27.02
C GLY A 64 1.89 -20.37 -26.86
N THR A 65 2.90 -21.06 -27.42
CA THR A 65 4.29 -20.61 -27.33
C THR A 65 4.46 -19.25 -28.01
N ARG A 66 5.02 -18.29 -27.29
CA ARG A 66 5.32 -16.93 -27.71
C ARG A 66 6.77 -16.59 -27.42
N GLU A 67 7.31 -15.71 -28.22
CA GLU A 67 8.70 -15.30 -28.10
C GLU A 67 8.87 -13.78 -28.17
N ALA A 68 9.87 -13.29 -27.44
CA ALA A 68 10.40 -11.95 -27.62
C ALA A 68 11.92 -12.04 -27.74
N VAL A 69 12.51 -11.31 -28.72
CA VAL A 69 13.93 -11.35 -29.03
C VAL A 69 14.51 -9.94 -29.06
N ALA A 70 15.57 -9.69 -28.33
CA ALA A 70 16.37 -8.48 -28.47
C ALA A 70 17.25 -8.59 -29.72
N VAL A 71 16.86 -7.93 -30.80
CA VAL A 71 17.63 -7.87 -32.06
C VAL A 71 18.90 -7.03 -31.86
N SER A 72 18.78 -5.96 -31.06
CA SER A 72 19.90 -5.13 -30.61
C SER A 72 19.60 -4.62 -29.22
N ASP A 73 20.49 -3.81 -28.64
CA ASP A 73 20.24 -3.07 -27.37
C ASP A 73 19.21 -1.92 -27.52
N THR A 74 18.73 -1.67 -28.78
CA THR A 74 17.77 -0.63 -29.11
C THR A 74 16.55 -1.15 -29.87
N GLU A 75 16.39 -2.47 -29.99
CA GLU A 75 15.28 -3.08 -30.72
C GLU A 75 14.91 -4.44 -30.13
N ILE A 76 13.62 -4.63 -29.80
CA ILE A 76 13.04 -5.89 -29.34
C ILE A 76 11.85 -6.23 -30.25
N GLU A 77 11.82 -7.45 -30.75
CA GLU A 77 10.67 -8.01 -31.49
C GLU A 77 9.90 -8.97 -30.56
N SER A 78 8.56 -8.96 -30.63
CA SER A 78 7.70 -9.89 -29.90
C SER A 78 6.54 -10.36 -30.75
N ASP A 79 6.14 -11.61 -30.59
CA ASP A 79 4.94 -12.16 -31.22
C ASP A 79 3.80 -12.41 -30.23
N TYR A 80 3.91 -11.86 -28.99
CA TYR A 80 2.98 -12.13 -27.90
C TYR A 80 1.53 -11.79 -28.24
N HIS A 81 1.27 -10.61 -28.78
CA HIS A 81 -0.04 -10.17 -29.29
C HIS A 81 -0.09 -10.09 -30.83
N GLY A 82 0.76 -10.85 -31.53
CA GLY A 82 1.04 -10.73 -32.94
C GLY A 82 2.40 -10.10 -33.16
N LYS A 83 2.94 -10.19 -34.37
CA LYS A 83 4.28 -9.64 -34.68
C LYS A 83 4.31 -8.13 -34.51
N ASP A 84 5.08 -7.68 -33.53
CA ASP A 84 5.29 -6.26 -33.20
C ASP A 84 6.72 -6.03 -32.75
N ARG A 85 7.14 -4.78 -32.64
CA ARG A 85 8.49 -4.44 -32.18
C ARG A 85 8.54 -3.11 -31.48
N TRP A 86 9.39 -3.05 -30.44
CA TRP A 86 9.89 -1.81 -29.89
C TRP A 86 11.21 -1.45 -30.56
N LYS A 87 11.39 -0.19 -30.90
CA LYS A 87 12.64 0.38 -31.39
C LYS A 87 12.83 1.77 -30.80
N LEU A 88 13.98 2.01 -30.23
CA LEU A 88 14.34 3.27 -29.59
C LEU A 88 14.14 4.46 -30.55
N GLN A 89 13.34 5.44 -30.14
CA GLN A 89 13.03 6.66 -30.88
C GLN A 89 13.55 7.93 -30.22
N LYS A 90 13.72 7.92 -28.89
CA LYS A 90 14.15 9.09 -28.11
C LYS A 90 15.65 9.10 -27.94
N ASP A 91 16.23 10.30 -27.83
CA ASP A 91 17.62 10.44 -27.42
C ASP A 91 17.75 10.21 -25.91
N ILE A 92 18.41 9.14 -25.54
CA ILE A 92 18.69 8.75 -24.15
C ILE A 92 20.16 8.97 -23.75
N SER A 93 20.95 9.62 -24.60
CA SER A 93 22.41 9.80 -24.41
C SER A 93 22.79 10.65 -23.17
N ALA A 94 21.84 11.43 -22.66
CA ALA A 94 22.04 12.23 -21.44
C ALA A 94 22.01 11.40 -20.14
N PHE A 95 21.54 10.16 -20.20
CA PHE A 95 21.38 9.26 -19.04
C PHE A 95 22.55 8.30 -18.90
N PRO A 96 22.73 7.68 -17.72
CA PRO A 96 23.73 6.64 -17.53
C PRO A 96 23.56 5.52 -18.55
N ARG A 97 24.64 5.14 -19.21
CA ARG A 97 24.65 4.10 -20.23
C ARG A 97 24.91 2.76 -19.57
N PHE A 98 23.93 1.85 -19.63
CA PHE A 98 24.07 0.48 -19.17
C PHE A 98 24.41 -0.44 -20.34
N THR A 99 25.47 -1.23 -20.20
CA THR A 99 25.93 -2.20 -21.20
C THR A 99 26.20 -3.55 -20.56
N THR A 100 26.03 -4.61 -21.34
CA THR A 100 26.29 -5.98 -20.93
C THR A 100 27.16 -6.67 -22.00
N GLU A 101 28.05 -7.54 -21.59
CA GLU A 101 28.88 -8.30 -22.52
C GLU A 101 28.05 -9.34 -23.27
N ASN A 102 27.19 -10.09 -22.57
CA ASN A 102 26.47 -11.22 -23.12
C ASN A 102 24.94 -11.18 -22.94
N ASN A 103 24.36 -10.14 -22.33
CA ASN A 103 22.91 -10.07 -22.02
C ASN A 103 22.23 -8.92 -22.76
N ARG A 104 22.04 -9.07 -24.06
CA ARG A 104 21.44 -8.02 -24.91
C ARG A 104 20.03 -7.65 -24.47
N LEU A 105 19.20 -8.63 -24.10
CA LEU A 105 17.84 -8.38 -23.66
C LEU A 105 17.79 -7.47 -22.41
N LEU A 106 18.68 -7.71 -21.45
CA LEU A 106 18.77 -6.90 -20.22
C LEU A 106 19.09 -5.44 -20.55
N ALA A 107 20.04 -5.18 -21.47
CA ALA A 107 20.39 -3.83 -21.92
C ALA A 107 19.29 -3.17 -22.76
N ALA A 108 18.64 -3.90 -23.65
CA ALA A 108 17.54 -3.39 -24.47
C ALA A 108 16.35 -2.94 -23.62
N LEU A 109 15.97 -3.73 -22.60
CA LEU A 109 14.89 -3.37 -21.66
C LEU A 109 15.24 -2.16 -20.80
N TYR A 110 16.50 -1.97 -20.44
CA TYR A 110 16.95 -0.76 -19.74
C TYR A 110 16.80 0.49 -20.63
N ASN A 111 17.18 0.40 -21.91
CA ASN A 111 17.03 1.49 -22.87
C ASN A 111 15.55 1.79 -23.15
N MET A 112 14.70 0.76 -23.21
CA MET A 112 13.25 0.92 -23.29
C MET A 112 12.69 1.64 -22.05
N ALA A 113 13.16 1.29 -20.86
CA ALA A 113 12.76 1.95 -19.63
C ALA A 113 13.15 3.44 -19.60
N LEU A 114 14.34 3.80 -20.08
CA LEU A 114 14.75 5.21 -20.20
C LEU A 114 13.87 5.99 -21.20
N GLU A 115 13.51 5.39 -22.33
CA GLU A 115 12.60 6.01 -23.28
C GLU A 115 11.21 6.22 -22.70
N GLU A 116 10.65 5.20 -22.05
CA GLU A 116 9.33 5.27 -21.41
C GLU A 116 9.30 6.30 -20.27
N MET A 117 10.37 6.39 -19.46
CA MET A 117 10.55 7.44 -18.46
C MET A 117 10.43 8.85 -19.08
N LEU A 118 11.07 9.08 -20.24
CA LEU A 118 10.97 10.36 -20.95
C LEU A 118 9.57 10.64 -21.48
N LEU A 119 8.86 9.60 -21.94
CA LEU A 119 7.49 9.71 -22.44
C LEU A 119 6.47 9.98 -21.32
N ASP A 120 6.83 9.73 -20.07
CA ASP A 120 5.99 9.99 -18.90
C ASP A 120 6.25 11.36 -18.27
N ILE A 121 7.11 12.20 -18.88
CA ILE A 121 7.28 13.59 -18.46
C ILE A 121 6.20 14.45 -19.12
N ARG A 122 5.40 15.12 -18.31
CA ARG A 122 4.34 16.05 -18.73
C ARG A 122 4.92 17.39 -19.22
N THR A 123 4.08 18.18 -19.88
CA THR A 123 4.47 19.52 -20.37
C THR A 123 4.82 20.51 -19.23
N ASP A 124 4.30 20.28 -18.02
CA ASP A 124 4.66 21.07 -16.83
C ASP A 124 5.93 20.58 -16.13
N SER A 125 6.66 19.66 -16.74
CA SER A 125 7.87 19.01 -16.21
C SER A 125 7.62 18.25 -14.90
N THR A 126 6.45 17.62 -14.78
CA THR A 126 6.14 16.64 -13.72
C THR A 126 5.89 15.27 -14.34
N PHE A 127 5.90 14.20 -13.55
CA PHE A 127 5.59 12.86 -14.02
C PHE A 127 4.08 12.60 -14.11
N MET A 128 3.65 11.90 -15.18
CA MET A 128 2.36 11.20 -15.20
C MET A 128 2.52 9.77 -14.69
N ALA A 129 1.45 9.17 -14.20
CA ALA A 129 1.50 7.81 -13.66
C ALA A 129 1.64 6.71 -14.72
N GLY A 130 1.28 6.98 -15.97
CA GLY A 130 1.42 6.03 -17.07
C GLY A 130 0.56 6.40 -18.28
N ALA A 131 0.59 5.57 -19.32
CA ALA A 131 -0.13 5.84 -20.58
C ALA A 131 -1.65 5.94 -20.40
N LEU A 132 -2.21 5.12 -19.48
CA LEU A 132 -3.64 5.17 -19.13
C LEU A 132 -3.95 6.25 -18.10
N TRP A 133 -2.94 6.70 -17.37
CA TRP A 133 -3.05 7.62 -16.25
C TRP A 133 -2.24 8.90 -16.52
N PRO A 134 -2.78 9.88 -17.28
CA PRO A 134 -2.01 11.03 -17.76
C PRO A 134 -1.76 12.11 -16.70
N ASP A 135 -2.26 11.90 -15.49
CA ASP A 135 -2.07 12.85 -14.39
C ASP A 135 -0.96 12.44 -13.43
N THR A 136 -0.54 13.38 -12.58
CA THR A 136 0.42 13.16 -11.52
C THR A 136 -0.30 12.62 -10.29
N TRP A 137 0.14 11.48 -9.78
CA TRP A 137 -0.40 10.85 -8.58
C TRP A 137 0.68 10.73 -7.53
N THR A 138 0.36 11.06 -6.28
CA THR A 138 1.34 11.03 -5.17
C THR A 138 2.03 9.69 -5.08
N ARG A 139 1.28 8.62 -5.01
CA ARG A 139 1.81 7.28 -4.80
C ARG A 139 2.70 6.81 -5.95
N ASP A 140 2.21 6.91 -7.18
CA ASP A 140 2.93 6.51 -8.39
C ASP A 140 4.23 7.29 -8.56
N ALA A 141 4.15 8.61 -8.43
CA ALA A 141 5.30 9.49 -8.55
C ALA A 141 6.34 9.24 -7.46
N VAL A 142 5.89 9.13 -6.21
CA VAL A 142 6.78 9.04 -5.05
C VAL A 142 7.56 7.72 -5.02
N TYR A 143 6.90 6.57 -5.27
CA TYR A 143 7.63 5.30 -5.39
C TYR A 143 8.62 5.33 -6.54
N SER A 144 8.26 5.91 -7.70
CA SER A 144 9.15 6.02 -8.84
C SER A 144 10.38 6.90 -8.55
N ILE A 145 10.16 8.02 -7.86
CA ILE A 145 11.25 8.90 -7.42
C ILE A 145 12.17 8.17 -6.43
N TYR A 146 11.60 7.48 -5.44
CA TYR A 146 12.35 6.69 -4.47
C TYR A 146 13.15 5.56 -5.13
N PHE A 147 12.58 4.84 -6.11
CA PHE A 147 13.26 3.71 -6.76
C PHE A 147 14.49 4.16 -7.56
N SER A 148 14.32 5.16 -8.44
CA SER A 148 15.40 5.55 -9.35
C SER A 148 15.36 7.00 -9.83
N TYR A 149 14.20 7.65 -9.91
CA TYR A 149 14.11 8.93 -10.61
C TYR A 149 14.75 10.10 -9.88
N ALA A 150 14.85 10.05 -8.55
CA ALA A 150 15.65 11.03 -7.81
C ALA A 150 17.12 11.08 -8.28
N TRP A 151 17.64 9.95 -8.81
CA TRP A 151 19.04 9.80 -9.22
C TRP A 151 19.31 10.18 -10.68
N ILE A 152 18.28 10.18 -11.52
CA ILE A 152 18.46 10.40 -12.97
C ILE A 152 17.68 11.60 -13.49
N LEU A 153 16.61 12.01 -12.82
CA LEU A 153 15.78 13.17 -13.16
C LEU A 153 15.46 14.02 -11.90
N PRO A 154 16.46 14.49 -11.14
CA PRO A 154 16.23 15.18 -9.86
C PRO A 154 15.34 16.41 -9.98
N GLU A 155 15.48 17.21 -11.05
CA GLU A 155 14.68 18.44 -11.22
C GLU A 155 13.19 18.12 -11.51
N VAL A 156 12.91 17.10 -12.33
CA VAL A 156 11.53 16.65 -12.59
C VAL A 156 10.95 16.03 -11.31
N SER A 157 11.75 15.25 -10.59
CA SER A 157 11.37 14.66 -9.30
C SER A 157 10.98 15.73 -8.28
N ARG A 158 11.80 16.78 -8.12
CA ARG A 158 11.52 17.91 -7.22
C ARG A 158 10.21 18.60 -7.58
N LYS A 159 10.03 18.97 -8.86
CA LYS A 159 8.80 19.64 -9.32
C LYS A 159 7.57 18.78 -9.11
N THR A 160 7.70 17.45 -9.30
CA THR A 160 6.63 16.51 -9.06
C THR A 160 6.26 16.43 -7.57
N LEU A 161 7.25 16.38 -6.68
CA LEU A 161 7.02 16.42 -5.24
C LEU A 161 6.36 17.74 -4.80
N GLU A 162 6.81 18.87 -5.32
CA GLU A 162 6.21 20.18 -5.05
C GLU A 162 4.74 20.24 -5.51
N LYS A 163 4.42 19.67 -6.67
CA LYS A 163 3.04 19.57 -7.18
C LYS A 163 2.16 18.70 -6.28
N GLN A 164 2.71 17.64 -5.70
CA GLN A 164 2.00 16.74 -4.78
C GLN A 164 2.03 17.24 -3.33
N THR A 165 2.08 18.56 -3.16
CA THR A 165 2.06 19.25 -1.87
C THR A 165 0.96 20.31 -1.87
N LEU A 166 0.03 20.21 -0.94
CA LEU A 166 -0.96 21.26 -0.69
C LEU A 166 -0.27 22.46 -0.05
N GLN A 167 -0.78 23.68 -0.29
CA GLN A 167 -0.07 24.90 0.07
C GLN A 167 -0.67 25.64 1.27
N ASN A 168 -1.94 25.44 1.61
CA ASN A 168 -2.62 26.19 2.67
C ASN A 168 -3.56 25.27 3.49
N PRO A 169 -3.10 24.62 4.55
CA PRO A 169 -1.71 24.55 5.01
C PRO A 169 -0.82 23.72 4.09
N LYS A 170 0.51 23.86 4.24
CA LYS A 170 1.45 23.04 3.48
C LYS A 170 1.47 21.62 4.05
N GLU A 171 1.06 20.64 3.26
CA GLU A 171 1.03 19.22 3.63
C GLU A 171 1.10 18.31 2.41
N ALA A 172 1.49 17.04 2.59
CA ALA A 172 1.49 16.05 1.52
C ALA A 172 0.05 15.76 1.04
N LEU A 173 -0.15 15.71 -0.27
CA LEU A 173 -1.46 15.46 -0.88
C LEU A 173 -1.83 13.98 -0.78
N GLN A 174 -3.04 13.69 -0.29
CA GLN A 174 -3.68 12.39 -0.39
C GLN A 174 -4.60 12.40 -1.60
N ASP A 175 -4.15 11.81 -2.70
CA ASP A 175 -4.87 11.79 -3.96
C ASP A 175 -5.09 10.37 -4.49
N THR A 176 -4.94 9.39 -3.63
CA THR A 176 -5.02 8.01 -4.04
C THR A 176 -6.43 7.48 -3.97
N GLY A 177 -6.84 6.95 -5.07
CA GLY A 177 -7.85 5.96 -5.30
C GLY A 177 -9.21 6.08 -4.62
N SER A 178 -10.02 5.12 -4.91
CA SER A 178 -11.39 4.97 -4.45
C SER A 178 -11.56 4.93 -2.95
N GLY A 179 -10.58 4.40 -2.31
CA GLY A 179 -10.55 4.28 -0.90
C GLY A 179 -9.63 5.28 -0.24
N GLY A 180 -8.82 5.91 -1.06
CA GLY A 180 -7.71 6.72 -0.64
C GLY A 180 -8.03 8.10 -0.07
N SER A 181 -9.30 8.42 0.20
CA SER A 181 -9.62 9.68 0.83
C SER A 181 -9.02 9.75 2.25
N TRP A 182 -8.38 10.87 2.55
CA TRP A 182 -7.93 11.14 3.91
C TRP A 182 -9.16 11.35 4.82
N PRO A 183 -9.22 10.78 6.03
CA PRO A 183 -8.22 10.00 6.74
C PRO A 183 -8.43 8.47 6.67
N ILE A 184 -9.27 7.97 5.77
CA ILE A 184 -9.43 6.51 5.60
C ILE A 184 -8.11 5.88 5.18
N SER A 185 -7.38 6.56 4.29
CA SER A 185 -5.98 6.27 3.99
C SER A 185 -5.10 7.45 4.40
N THR A 186 -3.92 7.13 4.93
CA THR A 186 -2.85 8.09 5.26
C THR A 186 -1.53 7.71 4.59
N ASP A 187 -1.56 6.90 3.53
CA ASP A 187 -0.38 6.42 2.83
C ASP A 187 0.39 7.52 2.06
N ARG A 188 -0.19 8.74 1.95
CA ARG A 188 0.50 9.95 1.46
C ARG A 188 1.83 10.21 2.15
N VAL A 189 2.05 9.67 3.33
CA VAL A 189 3.31 9.79 4.07
C VAL A 189 4.49 9.12 3.37
N VAL A 190 4.24 8.29 2.36
CA VAL A 190 5.24 7.78 1.42
C VAL A 190 6.05 8.90 0.77
N TRP A 191 5.49 10.11 0.71
CA TRP A 191 6.14 11.33 0.22
C TRP A 191 7.53 11.56 0.87
N ALA A 192 7.68 11.23 2.16
CA ALA A 192 8.95 11.35 2.89
C ALA A 192 10.06 10.45 2.31
N MET A 193 9.72 9.28 1.73
CA MET A 193 10.72 8.39 1.13
C MET A 193 11.38 9.04 -0.10
N ALA A 194 10.58 9.63 -0.98
CA ALA A 194 11.10 10.33 -2.14
C ALA A 194 11.87 11.60 -1.77
N ALA A 195 11.39 12.35 -0.78
CA ALA A 195 12.07 13.52 -0.27
C ALA A 195 13.46 13.18 0.29
N TRP A 196 13.56 12.10 1.03
CA TRP A 196 14.82 11.63 1.58
C TRP A 196 15.79 11.18 0.50
N GLU A 197 15.30 10.40 -0.47
CA GLU A 197 16.12 9.93 -1.60
C GLU A 197 16.64 11.08 -2.47
N TYR A 198 15.79 12.08 -2.73
CA TYR A 198 16.20 13.30 -3.43
C TYR A 198 17.32 14.03 -2.67
N TYR A 199 17.17 14.17 -1.34
CA TYR A 199 18.20 14.82 -0.51
C TYR A 199 19.50 14.00 -0.50
N LEU A 200 19.45 12.70 -0.34
CA LEU A 200 20.64 11.85 -0.32
C LEU A 200 21.43 11.98 -1.63
N TYR A 201 20.73 12.02 -2.75
CA TYR A 201 21.35 12.18 -4.06
C TYR A 201 21.93 13.60 -4.26
N THR A 202 21.15 14.63 -4.02
CA THR A 202 21.53 16.03 -4.35
C THR A 202 22.37 16.72 -3.28
N GLY A 203 22.20 16.37 -2.02
CA GLY A 203 22.73 17.08 -0.87
C GLY A 203 22.07 18.45 -0.62
N ASP A 204 20.93 18.75 -1.26
CA ASP A 204 20.23 20.03 -1.15
C ASP A 204 19.56 20.21 0.23
N LYS A 205 20.37 20.72 1.17
CA LYS A 205 19.91 21.03 2.53
C LYS A 205 18.83 22.11 2.55
N SER A 206 18.89 23.09 1.64
CA SER A 206 17.94 24.20 1.62
C SER A 206 16.55 23.73 1.21
N TRP A 207 16.47 22.81 0.25
CA TRP A 207 15.22 22.18 -0.13
C TRP A 207 14.68 21.29 1.00
N LEU A 208 15.53 20.49 1.63
CA LEU A 208 15.15 19.65 2.78
C LEU A 208 14.51 20.50 3.90
N GLU A 209 15.10 21.66 4.22
CA GLU A 209 14.57 22.61 5.20
C GLU A 209 13.21 23.17 4.76
N SER A 210 13.03 23.46 3.46
CA SER A 210 11.80 24.02 2.91
C SER A 210 10.59 23.08 2.98
N VAL A 211 10.82 21.78 3.00
CA VAL A 211 9.76 20.75 3.05
C VAL A 211 9.48 20.24 4.46
N TYR A 212 10.38 20.47 5.41
CA TYR A 212 10.29 19.95 6.77
C TYR A 212 8.99 20.34 7.47
N ASP A 213 8.62 21.61 7.46
CA ASP A 213 7.43 22.10 8.19
C ASP A 213 6.13 21.55 7.60
N GLY A 214 6.08 21.32 6.28
CA GLY A 214 4.92 20.68 5.63
C GLY A 214 4.76 19.21 6.02
N LEU A 215 5.85 18.46 6.10
CA LEU A 215 5.82 17.08 6.56
C LEU A 215 5.56 16.97 8.07
N LYS A 216 6.08 17.91 8.86
CA LYS A 216 5.73 18.02 10.28
C LYS A 216 4.23 18.26 10.49
N TYR A 217 3.62 19.18 9.72
CA TYR A 217 2.18 19.41 9.78
C TYR A 217 1.40 18.15 9.37
N THR A 218 1.81 17.49 8.29
CA THR A 218 1.24 16.20 7.86
C THR A 218 1.27 15.16 8.99
N ALA A 219 2.43 14.99 9.62
CA ALA A 219 2.63 14.07 10.74
C ALA A 219 1.72 14.38 11.94
N GLN A 220 1.65 15.65 12.33
CA GLN A 220 0.82 16.09 13.47
C GLN A 220 -0.67 15.90 13.21
N LYS A 221 -1.11 16.16 11.97
CA LYS A 221 -2.50 15.98 11.55
C LYS A 221 -2.88 14.48 11.56
N ASP A 222 -2.01 13.62 11.03
CA ASP A 222 -2.26 12.18 11.04
C ASP A 222 -2.20 11.58 12.45
N ILE A 223 -1.33 12.09 13.35
CA ILE A 223 -1.35 11.71 14.77
C ILE A 223 -2.69 12.03 15.40
N HIS A 224 -3.21 13.23 15.17
CA HIS A 224 -4.48 13.66 15.77
C HIS A 224 -5.65 12.78 15.34
N VAL A 225 -5.73 12.40 14.06
CA VAL A 225 -6.90 11.72 13.49
C VAL A 225 -6.78 10.21 13.50
N ALA A 226 -5.59 9.67 13.23
CA ALA A 226 -5.42 8.26 12.92
C ALA A 226 -4.58 7.48 13.96
N PHE A 227 -3.83 8.14 14.85
CA PHE A 227 -3.01 7.42 15.81
C PHE A 227 -3.84 6.83 16.95
N ASP A 228 -3.72 5.53 17.16
CA ASP A 228 -4.31 4.81 18.29
C ASP A 228 -3.23 4.54 19.35
N ALA A 229 -3.35 5.21 20.49
CA ALA A 229 -2.38 5.10 21.59
C ALA A 229 -2.39 3.71 22.26
N ASN A 230 -3.52 2.97 22.22
CA ASN A 230 -3.62 1.62 22.79
C ASN A 230 -2.91 0.59 21.93
N ALA A 231 -3.03 0.74 20.62
CA ALA A 231 -2.29 -0.08 19.66
C ALA A 231 -0.84 0.36 19.51
N GLY A 232 -0.55 1.66 19.70
CA GLY A 232 0.71 2.30 19.35
C GLY A 232 0.96 2.29 17.83
N LEU A 233 -0.11 2.43 17.04
CA LEU A 233 -0.14 2.30 15.58
C LEU A 233 -1.10 3.32 14.96
N PHE A 234 -0.93 3.58 13.68
CA PHE A 234 -1.86 4.38 12.88
C PHE A 234 -2.95 3.49 12.29
N LYS A 235 -4.19 3.93 12.44
CA LYS A 235 -5.36 3.37 11.78
C LYS A 235 -5.36 3.69 10.29
N GLY A 236 -6.09 2.90 9.50
CA GLY A 236 -6.39 3.17 8.10
C GLY A 236 -6.01 2.06 7.13
N GLU A 237 -6.24 2.38 5.88
CA GLU A 237 -6.16 1.49 4.75
C GLU A 237 -4.75 0.94 4.49
N THR A 238 -4.70 -0.25 3.88
CA THR A 238 -3.44 -0.82 3.40
C THR A 238 -2.79 0.09 2.36
N CYS A 239 -1.49 0.29 2.49
CA CYS A 239 -0.74 1.10 1.53
C CYS A 239 -0.86 0.52 0.13
N SER A 240 -1.06 1.39 -0.85
CA SER A 240 -1.07 1.06 -2.27
C SER A 240 -2.21 0.15 -2.77
N MET A 241 -3.12 -0.30 -1.90
CA MET A 241 -4.24 -1.19 -2.26
C MET A 241 -5.58 -0.50 -1.98
N ASP A 242 -5.92 0.46 -2.80
CA ASP A 242 -7.11 1.28 -2.70
C ASP A 242 -8.41 0.62 -3.24
N TRP A 243 -8.28 -0.56 -3.83
CA TRP A 243 -9.43 -1.36 -4.25
C TRP A 243 -9.87 -2.31 -3.14
N ARG A 244 -10.69 -1.83 -2.28
CA ARG A 244 -11.12 -2.48 -1.03
C ARG A 244 -11.70 -3.87 -1.19
N THR A 245 -12.48 -4.07 -2.23
CA THR A 245 -13.07 -5.37 -2.57
C THR A 245 -12.03 -6.43 -2.92
N HIS A 246 -10.78 -6.02 -3.17
CA HIS A 246 -9.67 -6.92 -3.47
C HIS A 246 -8.69 -7.09 -2.29
N THR A 247 -9.02 -6.53 -1.14
CA THR A 247 -8.11 -6.52 0.02
C THR A 247 -8.83 -6.91 1.29
N TYR A 248 -10.03 -6.38 1.49
CA TYR A 248 -10.81 -6.52 2.71
C TYR A 248 -12.06 -7.40 2.52
N PRO A 249 -12.62 -7.94 3.63
CA PRO A 249 -13.93 -8.59 3.61
C PRO A 249 -15.02 -7.67 3.06
N ASN A 250 -16.04 -8.27 2.44
CA ASN A 250 -17.11 -7.49 1.81
C ASN A 250 -17.90 -6.58 2.77
N TRP A 251 -17.91 -6.87 4.07
CA TRP A 251 -18.60 -6.07 5.08
C TRP A 251 -17.80 -4.84 5.55
N PHE A 252 -16.52 -4.72 5.16
CA PHE A 252 -15.73 -3.55 5.48
C PHE A 252 -16.24 -2.34 4.70
N ILE A 253 -16.98 -1.45 5.37
CA ILE A 253 -17.26 -0.09 4.90
C ILE A 253 -16.09 0.83 5.24
N ASN A 254 -16.10 2.04 4.71
CA ASN A 254 -14.99 2.99 4.85
C ASN A 254 -14.65 3.33 6.30
N SER A 255 -15.66 3.46 7.17
CA SER A 255 -15.43 3.71 8.60
C SER A 255 -14.79 2.52 9.33
N VAL A 256 -15.04 1.29 8.89
CA VAL A 256 -14.37 0.09 9.42
C VAL A 256 -12.93 0.02 8.94
N ILE A 257 -12.64 0.36 7.68
CA ILE A 257 -11.28 0.45 7.15
C ILE A 257 -10.50 1.52 7.90
N ALA A 258 -11.09 2.69 8.11
CA ALA A 258 -10.50 3.77 8.91
C ALA A 258 -10.22 3.38 10.37
N ASP A 259 -10.83 2.32 10.87
CA ASP A 259 -10.65 1.78 12.23
C ASP A 259 -9.75 0.53 12.27
N SER A 260 -9.35 0.01 11.11
CA SER A 260 -8.39 -1.09 10.94
C SER A 260 -6.94 -0.57 10.90
N PHE A 261 -5.96 -1.47 10.86
CA PHE A 261 -4.54 -1.11 10.86
C PHE A 261 -3.80 -1.86 9.75
N SER A 262 -2.95 -1.19 9.01
CA SER A 262 -2.14 -1.79 7.94
C SER A 262 -0.66 -1.83 8.32
N SER A 263 0.01 -2.96 8.06
CA SER A 263 1.46 -3.08 8.28
C SER A 263 2.26 -2.15 7.36
N GLY A 264 1.86 -2.07 6.09
CA GLY A 264 2.56 -1.24 5.11
C GLY A 264 2.40 0.26 5.39
N THR A 265 1.19 0.75 5.65
CA THR A 265 0.96 2.16 5.98
C THR A 265 1.67 2.54 7.28
N ASN A 266 1.69 1.67 8.29
CA ASN A 266 2.47 1.91 9.51
C ASN A 266 3.98 1.91 9.26
N ALA A 267 4.48 1.10 8.31
CA ALA A 267 5.88 1.16 7.89
C ALA A 267 6.24 2.52 7.26
N LEU A 268 5.34 3.07 6.44
CA LEU A 268 5.52 4.41 5.86
C LEU A 268 5.48 5.51 6.94
N HIS A 269 4.58 5.42 7.91
CA HIS A 269 4.57 6.34 9.06
C HIS A 269 5.87 6.25 9.87
N LYS A 270 6.35 5.04 10.17
CA LYS A 270 7.64 4.87 10.86
C LYS A 270 8.77 5.59 10.11
N PHE A 271 8.77 5.49 8.78
CA PHE A 271 9.77 6.19 7.97
C PHE A 271 9.61 7.71 8.01
N LEU A 272 8.38 8.25 7.94
CA LEU A 272 8.13 9.68 8.08
C LEU A 272 8.73 10.24 9.38
N TYR A 273 8.55 9.55 10.50
CA TYR A 273 9.09 10.02 11.80
C TYR A 273 10.61 9.90 11.85
N GLN A 274 11.16 8.83 11.30
CA GLN A 274 12.62 8.71 11.13
C GLN A 274 13.17 9.84 10.25
N PHE A 275 12.50 10.17 9.15
CA PHE A 275 12.84 11.29 8.28
C PHE A 275 12.82 12.62 9.03
N LEU A 276 11.75 12.91 9.78
CA LEU A 276 11.64 14.16 10.56
C LEU A 276 12.75 14.27 11.61
N GLY A 277 13.11 13.18 12.28
CA GLY A 277 14.24 13.14 13.20
C GLY A 277 15.56 13.44 12.48
N ALA A 278 15.86 12.76 11.37
CA ALA A 278 17.08 12.96 10.58
C ALA A 278 17.15 14.36 9.96
N ALA A 279 16.10 14.77 9.25
CA ALA A 279 16.02 16.10 8.66
C ALA A 279 16.09 17.21 9.70
N GLY A 280 15.49 17.00 10.88
CA GLY A 280 15.59 17.93 12.01
C GLY A 280 17.03 18.12 12.48
N ARG A 281 17.80 17.04 12.61
CA ARG A 281 19.23 17.09 12.96
C ARG A 281 20.04 17.85 11.92
N ILE A 282 19.81 17.57 10.64
CA ILE A 282 20.50 18.21 9.51
C ILE A 282 20.20 19.72 9.45
N THR A 283 18.95 20.10 9.68
CA THR A 283 18.47 21.50 9.56
C THR A 283 18.52 22.28 10.89
N GLY A 284 18.97 21.65 11.97
CA GLY A 284 19.18 22.30 13.28
C GLY A 284 17.89 22.58 14.05
N LYS A 285 16.89 21.73 13.95
CA LYS A 285 15.65 21.86 14.75
C LYS A 285 15.91 21.56 16.24
N PRO A 286 15.04 22.02 17.15
CA PRO A 286 15.21 21.80 18.59
C PRO A 286 15.32 20.32 18.97
N ALA A 287 16.19 19.98 19.93
CA ALA A 287 16.44 18.61 20.32
C ALA A 287 15.19 17.92 20.90
N GLU A 288 14.35 18.66 21.64
CA GLU A 288 13.08 18.18 22.16
C GLU A 288 12.08 17.82 21.06
N GLU A 289 12.08 18.56 19.94
CA GLU A 289 11.24 18.24 18.79
C GLU A 289 11.74 16.97 18.09
N ILE A 290 13.05 16.87 17.87
CA ILE A 290 13.67 15.68 17.28
C ILE A 290 13.37 14.43 18.10
N ALA A 291 13.48 14.52 19.43
CA ALA A 291 13.21 13.42 20.33
C ALA A 291 11.77 12.87 20.22
N VAL A 292 10.79 13.74 19.96
CA VAL A 292 9.39 13.31 19.73
C VAL A 292 9.30 12.42 18.49
N TRP A 293 9.95 12.82 17.40
CA TRP A 293 9.93 12.04 16.15
C TRP A 293 10.65 10.70 16.29
N ASP A 294 11.81 10.70 16.94
CA ASP A 294 12.55 9.46 17.22
C ASP A 294 11.71 8.49 18.07
N GLN A 295 11.00 8.98 19.09
CA GLN A 295 10.10 8.17 19.92
C GLN A 295 8.96 7.54 19.11
N TYR A 296 8.31 8.30 18.19
CA TYR A 296 7.29 7.73 17.33
C TYR A 296 7.85 6.65 16.38
N ALA A 297 9.03 6.88 15.81
CA ALA A 297 9.69 5.91 14.93
C ALA A 297 9.99 4.60 15.66
N ASP A 298 10.53 4.68 16.90
CA ASP A 298 10.84 3.51 17.73
C ASP A 298 9.58 2.78 18.18
N LEU A 299 8.56 3.52 18.64
CA LEU A 299 7.27 2.98 19.06
C LEU A 299 6.59 2.20 17.91
N LEU A 300 6.58 2.76 16.71
CA LEU A 300 6.00 2.10 15.54
C LEU A 300 6.79 0.85 15.17
N LYS A 301 8.12 0.91 15.15
CA LYS A 301 8.96 -0.27 14.89
C LYS A 301 8.65 -1.41 15.86
N GLU A 302 8.54 -1.11 17.16
CA GLU A 302 8.21 -2.10 18.17
C GLU A 302 6.82 -2.71 17.93
N ASN A 303 5.79 -1.86 17.75
CA ASN A 303 4.40 -2.33 17.63
C ASN A 303 4.11 -3.02 16.29
N ILE A 304 4.77 -2.63 15.18
CA ILE A 304 4.67 -3.36 13.93
C ILE A 304 5.21 -4.79 14.12
N ASN A 305 6.39 -4.94 14.70
CA ASN A 305 6.95 -6.27 14.98
C ASN A 305 6.08 -7.10 15.92
N LYS A 306 5.55 -6.48 16.96
CA LYS A 306 4.73 -7.15 17.98
C LYS A 306 3.39 -7.63 17.44
N ARG A 307 2.75 -6.88 16.56
CA ARG A 307 1.34 -7.10 16.19
C ARG A 307 1.14 -7.70 14.80
N PHE A 308 2.06 -7.46 13.86
CA PHE A 308 1.92 -7.93 12.48
C PHE A 308 2.84 -9.10 12.13
N TRP A 309 3.93 -9.31 12.86
CA TRP A 309 4.82 -10.42 12.58
C TRP A 309 4.18 -11.75 12.98
N ASP A 310 4.02 -12.66 12.01
CA ASP A 310 3.59 -14.04 12.24
C ASP A 310 4.82 -14.96 12.20
N GLU A 311 5.24 -15.44 13.36
CA GLU A 311 6.42 -16.31 13.49
C GLU A 311 6.28 -17.63 12.73
N LYS A 312 5.04 -18.15 12.60
CA LYS A 312 4.77 -19.40 11.91
C LYS A 312 4.86 -19.23 10.39
N GLN A 313 4.28 -18.13 9.86
CA GLN A 313 4.39 -17.82 8.44
C GLN A 313 5.78 -17.24 8.10
N GLY A 314 6.47 -16.62 9.05
CA GLY A 314 7.71 -15.90 8.83
C GLY A 314 7.51 -14.63 7.99
N CYS A 315 6.35 -14.00 8.08
CA CYS A 315 5.95 -12.82 7.31
C CYS A 315 5.13 -11.88 8.18
N TYR A 316 5.00 -10.62 7.75
CA TYR A 316 4.07 -9.65 8.33
C TYR A 316 2.69 -9.81 7.71
N THR A 317 1.66 -9.92 8.53
CA THR A 317 0.27 -9.86 8.05
C THR A 317 -0.04 -8.51 7.43
N CYS A 318 -0.96 -8.50 6.46
CA CYS A 318 -1.31 -7.29 5.70
C CYS A 318 -2.01 -6.24 6.56
N TYR A 319 -2.98 -6.66 7.39
CA TYR A 319 -3.76 -5.75 8.23
C TYR A 319 -4.23 -6.42 9.53
N LEU A 320 -4.60 -5.58 10.50
CA LEU A 320 -5.29 -5.98 11.73
C LEU A 320 -6.73 -5.48 11.68
N TYR A 321 -7.63 -6.31 12.21
CA TYR A 321 -9.01 -5.91 12.45
C TYR A 321 -9.08 -4.80 13.52
N PRO A 322 -10.18 -4.04 13.56
CA PRO A 322 -10.38 -2.98 14.55
C PRO A 322 -10.25 -3.42 16.01
N GLU A 323 -10.09 -2.43 16.90
CA GLU A 323 -9.95 -2.64 18.35
C GLU A 323 -11.06 -3.51 18.95
N TYR A 324 -12.30 -3.31 18.52
CA TYR A 324 -13.44 -4.06 19.04
C TYR A 324 -13.43 -5.56 18.69
N LEU A 325 -12.59 -5.99 17.74
CA LEU A 325 -12.25 -7.38 17.46
C LEU A 325 -10.84 -7.76 18.00
N GLY A 326 -10.25 -6.93 18.88
CA GLY A 326 -9.01 -7.22 19.60
C GLY A 326 -7.74 -7.07 18.78
N TYR A 327 -7.71 -6.20 17.76
CA TYR A 327 -6.55 -6.03 16.87
C TYR A 327 -6.11 -7.34 16.22
N ARG A 328 -7.05 -8.21 15.93
CA ARG A 328 -6.79 -9.54 15.36
C ARG A 328 -6.06 -9.41 14.03
N PRO A 329 -4.98 -10.17 13.82
CA PRO A 329 -4.30 -10.18 12.53
C PRO A 329 -5.11 -10.94 11.48
N ALA A 330 -5.20 -10.37 10.28
CA ALA A 330 -5.68 -11.10 9.10
C ALA A 330 -4.66 -12.19 8.73
N GLN A 331 -5.10 -13.26 8.07
CA GLN A 331 -4.18 -14.31 7.63
C GLN A 331 -3.38 -13.90 6.39
N ARG A 332 -3.83 -12.90 5.66
CA ARG A 332 -3.21 -12.47 4.40
C ARG A 332 -1.90 -11.75 4.62
N VAL A 333 -0.92 -12.05 3.76
CA VAL A 333 0.35 -11.35 3.67
C VAL A 333 0.42 -10.60 2.33
N GLY A 334 0.97 -9.38 2.34
CA GLY A 334 1.14 -8.55 1.15
C GLY A 334 2.61 -8.39 0.79
N VAL A 335 2.96 -8.47 -0.49
CA VAL A 335 4.35 -8.37 -0.93
C VAL A 335 4.95 -7.00 -0.63
N MET A 336 4.19 -5.91 -0.88
CA MET A 336 4.65 -4.55 -0.62
C MET A 336 4.94 -4.31 0.87
N SER A 337 4.00 -4.66 1.74
CA SER A 337 4.14 -4.41 3.18
C SER A 337 5.31 -5.20 3.78
N ASN A 338 5.54 -6.42 3.32
CA ASN A 338 6.69 -7.23 3.73
C ASN A 338 8.02 -6.66 3.22
N GLY A 339 8.07 -6.27 1.94
CA GLY A 339 9.22 -5.58 1.37
C GLY A 339 9.55 -4.27 2.10
N LEU A 340 8.54 -3.44 2.38
CA LEU A 340 8.71 -2.18 3.12
C LEU A 340 9.20 -2.42 4.56
N ALA A 341 8.68 -3.43 5.26
CA ALA A 341 9.15 -3.76 6.61
C ALA A 341 10.65 -4.09 6.64
N ALA A 342 11.15 -4.76 5.60
CA ALA A 342 12.58 -5.05 5.46
C ALA A 342 13.39 -3.78 5.11
N VAL A 343 13.06 -3.10 4.00
CA VAL A 343 13.88 -2.00 3.48
C VAL A 343 13.85 -0.74 4.35
N LEU A 344 12.78 -0.55 5.14
CA LEU A 344 12.66 0.57 6.07
C LEU A 344 13.19 0.26 7.49
N GLY A 345 13.89 -0.87 7.67
CA GLY A 345 14.56 -1.23 8.90
C GLY A 345 13.63 -1.55 10.08
N ILE A 346 12.43 -2.04 9.79
CA ILE A 346 11.48 -2.55 10.79
C ILE A 346 11.84 -3.99 11.15
N ALA A 347 11.94 -4.87 10.14
CA ALA A 347 12.40 -6.23 10.32
C ALA A 347 13.87 -6.25 10.75
N THR A 348 14.21 -7.18 11.64
CA THR A 348 15.63 -7.50 11.88
C THR A 348 16.23 -8.20 10.65
N PRO A 349 17.56 -8.26 10.51
CA PRO A 349 18.18 -9.02 9.42
C PRO A 349 17.68 -10.47 9.34
N GLU A 350 17.49 -11.12 10.50
CA GLU A 350 17.00 -12.49 10.58
C GLU A 350 15.53 -12.61 10.16
N GLN A 351 14.69 -11.68 10.59
CA GLN A 351 13.29 -11.61 10.16
C GLN A 351 13.20 -11.33 8.66
N SER A 352 14.01 -10.41 8.13
CA SER A 352 14.06 -10.10 6.71
C SER A 352 14.48 -11.31 5.88
N ALA A 353 15.52 -12.03 6.27
CA ALA A 353 15.95 -13.26 5.59
C ALA A 353 14.87 -14.34 5.65
N LYS A 354 14.25 -14.54 6.83
CA LYS A 354 13.14 -15.50 6.99
C LYS A 354 11.93 -15.12 6.13
N MET A 355 11.59 -13.85 6.07
CA MET A 355 10.50 -13.33 5.24
C MET A 355 10.77 -13.57 3.75
N VAL A 356 11.98 -13.28 3.27
CA VAL A 356 12.37 -13.50 1.87
C VAL A 356 12.26 -14.98 1.49
N GLU A 357 12.66 -15.89 2.37
CA GLU A 357 12.57 -17.33 2.13
C GLU A 357 11.15 -17.90 2.17
N ASN A 358 10.27 -17.30 2.97
CA ASN A 358 8.94 -17.86 3.24
C ASN A 358 7.82 -17.16 2.49
N PHE A 359 8.02 -15.91 2.03
CA PHE A 359 6.98 -15.20 1.29
C PHE A 359 6.61 -15.99 0.01
N PRO A 360 5.30 -16.27 -0.21
CA PRO A 360 4.87 -17.08 -1.34
C PRO A 360 5.05 -16.32 -2.67
N VAL A 361 5.83 -16.90 -3.58
CA VAL A 361 5.99 -16.40 -4.95
C VAL A 361 5.38 -17.39 -5.94
N TYR A 362 4.95 -16.91 -7.08
CA TYR A 362 4.32 -17.69 -8.15
C TYR A 362 5.24 -17.78 -9.37
N PRO A 363 4.98 -18.66 -10.35
CA PRO A 363 5.84 -18.82 -11.53
C PRO A 363 6.14 -17.51 -12.27
N TYR A 364 5.22 -16.55 -12.26
CA TYR A 364 5.37 -15.27 -12.98
C TYR A 364 5.73 -14.08 -12.08
N GLY A 365 6.00 -14.29 -10.80
CA GLY A 365 6.39 -13.25 -9.86
C GLY A 365 5.71 -13.39 -8.50
N ALA A 366 5.84 -12.39 -7.63
CA ALA A 366 5.18 -12.35 -6.35
C ALA A 366 3.80 -11.71 -6.48
N ALA A 367 2.73 -12.45 -6.13
CA ALA A 367 1.39 -11.87 -6.12
C ALA A 367 1.26 -10.82 -5.02
N VAL A 368 0.39 -9.85 -5.26
CA VAL A 368 0.11 -8.74 -4.34
C VAL A 368 -0.28 -9.24 -2.96
N LEU A 369 -1.14 -10.27 -2.91
CA LEU A 369 -1.68 -10.87 -1.69
C LEU A 369 -1.59 -12.39 -1.72
N TYR A 370 -1.37 -12.99 -0.54
CA TYR A 370 -1.48 -14.43 -0.31
C TYR A 370 -2.10 -14.71 1.08
N PRO A 371 -2.99 -15.71 1.22
CA PRO A 371 -3.66 -16.45 0.14
C PRO A 371 -4.57 -15.56 -0.69
N SER A 372 -4.89 -16.00 -1.91
CA SER A 372 -5.78 -15.27 -2.80
C SER A 372 -7.22 -15.27 -2.29
N ILE A 373 -7.93 -14.17 -2.54
CA ILE A 373 -9.37 -14.08 -2.25
C ILE A 373 -10.13 -14.89 -3.28
N PRO A 374 -11.09 -15.74 -2.89
CA PRO A 374 -11.90 -16.55 -3.80
C PRO A 374 -12.89 -15.69 -4.59
N ASP A 375 -12.47 -15.22 -5.73
CA ASP A 375 -13.29 -14.41 -6.60
C ASP A 375 -12.74 -14.51 -8.04
N ASP A 376 -13.55 -14.20 -9.01
CA ASP A 376 -13.18 -14.30 -10.43
C ASP A 376 -12.54 -13.02 -10.95
N PHE A 377 -12.30 -12.03 -10.08
CA PHE A 377 -11.76 -10.74 -10.45
C PHE A 377 -10.26 -10.66 -10.16
N SER A 378 -9.48 -10.12 -11.09
CA SER A 378 -8.04 -9.93 -10.97
C SER A 378 -7.68 -8.46 -11.23
N TYR A 379 -7.14 -7.81 -10.21
CA TYR A 379 -6.48 -6.50 -10.30
C TYR A 379 -5.43 -6.39 -9.21
N HIS A 380 -5.79 -6.11 -7.93
CA HIS A 380 -4.88 -6.30 -6.80
C HIS A 380 -4.85 -7.77 -6.39
N ASN A 381 -6.01 -8.41 -6.27
CA ASN A 381 -6.09 -9.85 -6.02
C ASN A 381 -5.67 -10.63 -7.28
N LYS A 382 -4.89 -11.69 -7.12
CA LYS A 382 -4.48 -12.62 -8.20
C LYS A 382 -3.67 -11.96 -9.33
N SER A 383 -2.83 -10.99 -8.98
CA SER A 383 -1.98 -10.29 -9.93
C SER A 383 -0.58 -10.06 -9.38
N VAL A 384 0.35 -9.81 -10.30
CA VAL A 384 1.73 -9.41 -10.04
C VAL A 384 1.89 -7.97 -10.50
N TRP A 385 2.47 -7.13 -9.64
CA TRP A 385 2.74 -5.73 -9.89
C TRP A 385 4.23 -5.44 -9.70
N PRO A 386 4.95 -5.00 -10.72
CA PRO A 386 6.38 -4.71 -10.63
C PRO A 386 6.74 -3.78 -9.47
N VAL A 387 5.94 -2.73 -9.24
CA VAL A 387 6.14 -1.79 -8.13
C VAL A 387 6.18 -2.47 -6.77
N TRP A 388 5.32 -3.47 -6.56
CA TRP A 388 5.20 -4.11 -5.25
C TRP A 388 6.20 -5.24 -5.04
N GLU A 389 6.70 -5.82 -6.15
CA GLU A 389 7.84 -6.76 -6.10
C GLU A 389 9.17 -6.06 -5.79
N THR A 390 9.30 -4.77 -6.11
CA THR A 390 10.57 -4.04 -6.05
C THR A 390 11.15 -3.95 -4.63
N PRO A 391 10.42 -3.53 -3.58
CA PRO A 391 10.96 -3.57 -2.20
C PRO A 391 11.27 -4.99 -1.72
N TYR A 392 10.51 -5.99 -2.16
CA TYR A 392 10.78 -7.40 -1.86
C TYR A 392 12.08 -7.88 -2.53
N MET A 393 12.34 -7.47 -3.77
CA MET A 393 13.61 -7.73 -4.45
C MET A 393 14.80 -7.08 -3.74
N TYR A 394 14.64 -5.86 -3.21
CA TYR A 394 15.69 -5.23 -2.39
C TYR A 394 15.93 -6.00 -1.09
N ALA A 395 14.87 -6.44 -0.43
CA ALA A 395 14.98 -7.29 0.75
C ALA A 395 15.73 -8.61 0.43
N ALA A 396 15.46 -9.21 -0.73
CA ALA A 396 16.15 -10.40 -1.19
C ALA A 396 17.63 -10.15 -1.48
N ARG A 397 17.99 -8.99 -2.07
CA ARG A 397 19.38 -8.55 -2.23
C ARG A 397 20.07 -8.44 -0.87
N ASP A 398 19.46 -7.77 0.09
CA ASP A 398 20.04 -7.55 1.42
C ASP A 398 20.18 -8.85 2.21
N ALA A 399 19.24 -9.78 2.03
CA ALA A 399 19.32 -11.15 2.54
C ALA A 399 20.31 -12.06 1.76
N LYS A 400 20.93 -11.54 0.68
CA LYS A 400 21.81 -12.27 -0.22
C LYS A 400 21.18 -13.51 -0.87
N ASN A 401 19.86 -13.51 -1.03
CA ASN A 401 19.10 -14.61 -1.63
C ASN A 401 19.06 -14.48 -3.15
N VAL A 402 20.02 -15.14 -3.81
CA VAL A 402 20.21 -15.08 -5.27
C VAL A 402 18.99 -15.63 -6.02
N GLN A 403 18.36 -16.70 -5.50
CA GLN A 403 17.21 -17.34 -6.16
C GLN A 403 16.01 -16.40 -6.25
N VAL A 404 15.66 -15.72 -5.15
CA VAL A 404 14.56 -14.77 -5.14
C VAL A 404 14.88 -13.56 -6.00
N VAL A 405 16.10 -13.01 -5.93
CA VAL A 405 16.53 -11.91 -6.81
C VAL A 405 16.38 -12.30 -8.28
N GLU A 406 16.89 -13.46 -8.67
CA GLU A 406 16.77 -13.95 -10.06
C GLU A 406 15.31 -14.12 -10.49
N HIS A 407 14.47 -14.65 -9.60
CA HIS A 407 13.05 -14.84 -9.90
C HIS A 407 12.32 -13.50 -10.13
N MET A 408 12.56 -12.49 -9.29
CA MET A 408 12.00 -11.14 -9.48
C MET A 408 12.53 -10.47 -10.75
N MET A 409 13.82 -10.60 -11.05
CA MET A 409 14.40 -10.10 -12.31
C MET A 409 13.74 -10.77 -13.52
N LYS A 410 13.53 -12.09 -13.48
CA LYS A 410 12.85 -12.83 -14.56
C LYS A 410 11.41 -12.34 -14.76
N SER A 411 10.68 -12.05 -13.69
CA SER A 411 9.34 -11.45 -13.76
C SER A 411 9.33 -10.15 -14.56
N LEU A 412 10.19 -9.19 -14.18
CA LEU A 412 10.32 -7.89 -14.84
C LEU A 412 10.77 -8.01 -16.30
N MET A 413 11.81 -8.80 -16.57
CA MET A 413 12.37 -8.97 -17.92
C MET A 413 11.38 -9.65 -18.86
N ARG A 414 10.70 -10.71 -18.39
CA ARG A 414 9.68 -11.40 -19.20
C ARG A 414 8.56 -10.44 -19.61
N ALA A 415 8.00 -9.73 -18.62
CA ALA A 415 6.90 -8.81 -18.87
C ALA A 415 7.31 -7.69 -19.85
N GLY A 416 8.41 -6.99 -19.61
CA GLY A 416 8.90 -5.93 -20.48
C GLY A 416 9.16 -6.40 -21.93
N ALA A 417 9.77 -7.57 -22.10
CA ALA A 417 10.11 -8.10 -23.40
C ALA A 417 8.87 -8.54 -24.21
N LEU A 418 7.98 -9.33 -23.61
CA LEU A 418 6.80 -9.85 -24.29
C LEU A 418 5.79 -8.76 -24.63
N PHE A 419 5.58 -7.81 -23.72
CA PHE A 419 4.59 -6.75 -23.90
C PHE A 419 5.13 -5.54 -24.66
N LEU A 420 6.44 -5.47 -24.90
CA LEU A 420 7.15 -4.34 -25.52
C LEU A 420 6.92 -3.00 -24.79
N THR A 421 6.68 -3.07 -23.51
CA THR A 421 6.45 -1.93 -22.60
C THR A 421 6.43 -2.42 -21.15
N HIS A 422 6.78 -1.53 -20.21
CA HIS A 422 6.66 -1.83 -18.78
C HIS A 422 5.21 -1.61 -18.34
N LYS A 423 4.44 -2.71 -18.28
CA LYS A 423 3.03 -2.72 -17.87
C LYS A 423 2.87 -2.52 -16.36
N GLU A 424 1.71 -2.01 -15.99
CA GLU A 424 1.29 -1.84 -14.59
C GLU A 424 1.25 -3.17 -13.84
N ASN A 425 0.70 -4.22 -14.47
CA ASN A 425 0.47 -5.51 -13.84
C ASN A 425 0.35 -6.65 -14.86
N MET A 426 0.20 -7.86 -14.33
CA MET A 426 -0.15 -9.07 -15.07
C MET A 426 -0.82 -10.08 -14.13
N THR A 427 -1.51 -11.08 -14.67
CA THR A 427 -2.09 -12.14 -13.86
C THR A 427 -0.99 -13.01 -13.23
N TYR A 428 -1.22 -13.46 -12.00
CA TYR A 428 -0.22 -14.22 -11.23
C TYR A 428 -0.04 -15.67 -11.71
N ASP A 429 -1.04 -16.23 -12.39
CA ASP A 429 -1.13 -17.63 -12.79
C ASP A 429 -0.60 -17.90 -14.21
N THR A 430 -0.77 -16.98 -15.13
CA THR A 430 -0.31 -17.12 -16.52
C THR A 430 0.60 -16.00 -16.99
N GLY A 431 0.79 -14.95 -16.18
CA GLY A 431 1.55 -13.77 -16.55
C GLY A 431 0.94 -13.00 -17.71
N TYR A 432 -0.38 -13.07 -17.93
CA TYR A 432 -1.08 -12.42 -19.03
C TYR A 432 -1.41 -10.97 -18.72
N ASP A 433 -1.07 -10.06 -19.62
CA ASP A 433 -1.23 -8.61 -19.40
C ASP A 433 -2.65 -8.09 -19.65
N ARG A 434 -3.53 -8.88 -20.25
CA ARG A 434 -4.94 -8.53 -20.50
C ARG A 434 -5.92 -9.29 -19.61
N GLY A 435 -5.40 -10.06 -18.66
CA GLY A 435 -6.21 -10.86 -17.73
C GLY A 435 -6.60 -10.12 -16.44
N THR A 436 -6.25 -8.86 -16.31
CA THR A 436 -6.60 -7.98 -15.18
C THR A 436 -7.61 -6.92 -15.61
N ALA A 437 -8.31 -6.32 -14.65
CA ALA A 437 -9.35 -5.32 -14.93
C ALA A 437 -8.83 -4.10 -15.67
N LEU A 438 -7.68 -3.57 -15.25
CA LEU A 438 -6.98 -2.47 -15.89
C LEU A 438 -5.48 -2.77 -15.99
N ASN A 439 -4.83 -2.23 -17.01
CA ASN A 439 -3.39 -2.40 -17.16
C ASN A 439 -2.80 -1.32 -18.06
N SER A 440 -2.16 -0.34 -17.45
CA SER A 440 -1.48 0.74 -18.18
C SER A 440 -0.17 0.24 -18.81
N SER A 441 0.14 0.72 -20.00
CA SER A 441 1.48 0.62 -20.60
C SER A 441 2.38 1.73 -20.03
N ARG A 442 3.71 1.55 -20.12
CA ARG A 442 4.70 2.47 -19.57
C ARG A 442 4.25 3.06 -18.22
N GLN A 443 3.89 2.16 -17.33
CA GLN A 443 3.49 2.57 -15.98
C GLN A 443 4.70 3.08 -15.23
N LEU A 444 4.63 4.31 -14.75
CA LEU A 444 5.76 5.08 -14.20
C LEU A 444 6.60 4.29 -13.20
N TRP A 445 5.94 3.67 -12.23
CA TRP A 445 6.62 2.88 -11.19
C TRP A 445 7.18 1.54 -11.68
N SER A 446 6.58 0.93 -12.71
CA SER A 446 7.13 -0.29 -13.32
C SER A 446 8.39 0.02 -14.14
N VAL A 447 8.40 1.15 -14.85
CA VAL A 447 9.59 1.69 -15.51
C VAL A 447 10.70 1.98 -14.51
N ALA A 448 10.37 2.69 -13.42
CA ALA A 448 11.31 3.00 -12.34
C ALA A 448 11.84 1.74 -11.65
N SER A 449 11.00 0.70 -11.48
CA SER A 449 11.37 -0.61 -10.93
C SER A 449 12.46 -1.28 -11.77
N TYR A 450 12.32 -1.27 -13.09
CA TYR A 450 13.32 -1.86 -13.99
C TYR A 450 14.67 -1.13 -13.91
N ILE A 451 14.67 0.19 -13.97
CA ILE A 451 15.89 1.01 -13.84
C ILE A 451 16.54 0.76 -12.49
N SER A 452 15.75 0.72 -11.43
CA SER A 452 16.25 0.50 -10.06
C SER A 452 16.81 -0.91 -9.85
N MET A 453 16.31 -1.92 -10.55
CA MET A 453 16.89 -3.27 -10.55
C MET A 453 18.34 -3.21 -11.01
N VAL A 454 18.65 -2.45 -12.07
CA VAL A 454 20.02 -2.25 -12.53
C VAL A 454 20.85 -1.55 -11.47
N TYR A 455 20.38 -0.43 -10.92
CA TYR A 455 21.18 0.40 -10.02
C TYR A 455 21.30 -0.20 -8.62
N ARG A 456 20.16 -0.60 -8.03
CA ARG A 456 20.10 -1.01 -6.63
C ARG A 456 20.32 -2.50 -6.40
N VAL A 457 20.16 -3.33 -7.44
CA VAL A 457 20.36 -4.79 -7.30
C VAL A 457 21.64 -5.24 -8.01
N LEU A 458 21.77 -4.97 -9.32
CA LEU A 458 22.94 -5.45 -10.07
C LEU A 458 24.23 -4.71 -9.71
N PHE A 459 24.18 -3.39 -9.45
CA PHE A 459 25.30 -2.63 -8.90
C PHE A 459 25.22 -2.47 -7.37
N GLY A 460 24.08 -2.82 -6.77
CA GLY A 460 23.88 -2.82 -5.33
C GLY A 460 24.02 -1.45 -4.67
N MET A 461 23.78 -0.36 -5.39
CA MET A 461 23.94 0.99 -4.87
C MET A 461 22.90 1.29 -3.80
N THR A 462 23.37 1.75 -2.64
CA THR A 462 22.54 2.27 -1.55
C THR A 462 23.12 3.59 -1.07
N MET A 463 22.30 4.64 -1.06
CA MET A 463 22.73 5.98 -0.64
C MET A 463 22.51 6.22 0.85
N SER A 464 23.42 6.94 1.44
CA SER A 464 23.35 7.50 2.79
C SER A 464 23.80 8.97 2.77
N GLU A 465 23.70 9.66 3.90
CA GLU A 465 24.22 11.02 4.05
C GLU A 465 25.73 11.08 3.78
N GLU A 466 26.45 10.00 4.08
CA GLU A 466 27.91 9.92 3.95
C GLU A 466 28.37 9.52 2.54
N GLY A 467 27.48 8.89 1.73
CA GLY A 467 27.85 8.47 0.38
C GLY A 467 27.09 7.24 -0.12
N ILE A 468 27.74 6.47 -1.02
CA ILE A 468 27.17 5.29 -1.66
C ILE A 468 27.94 4.03 -1.23
N THR A 469 27.19 3.01 -0.77
CA THR A 469 27.71 1.66 -0.59
C THR A 469 27.31 0.77 -1.75
N PHE A 470 28.04 -0.34 -1.95
CA PHE A 470 27.83 -1.28 -3.05
C PHE A 470 27.65 -2.69 -2.49
N THR A 471 26.44 -3.23 -2.59
CA THR A 471 26.07 -4.58 -2.16
C THR A 471 25.35 -5.34 -3.29
N PRO A 472 25.99 -5.54 -4.44
CA PRO A 472 25.36 -6.15 -5.59
C PRO A 472 25.00 -7.61 -5.37
N VAL A 473 23.95 -8.06 -6.06
CA VAL A 473 23.63 -9.47 -6.29
C VAL A 473 23.52 -9.68 -7.78
N ILE A 474 24.36 -10.53 -8.31
CA ILE A 474 24.42 -10.87 -9.74
C ILE A 474 24.10 -12.35 -9.92
N PRO A 475 22.87 -12.69 -10.32
CA PRO A 475 22.45 -14.09 -10.50
C PRO A 475 23.03 -14.72 -11.76
N ASP A 476 22.85 -16.04 -11.92
CA ASP A 476 23.32 -16.79 -13.08
C ASP A 476 22.71 -16.35 -14.41
N LEU A 477 21.54 -15.75 -14.37
CA LEU A 477 20.89 -15.12 -15.53
C LEU A 477 21.78 -14.06 -16.19
N VAL A 478 22.62 -13.36 -15.42
CA VAL A 478 23.50 -12.29 -15.93
C VAL A 478 24.87 -12.90 -16.23
N ASP A 479 25.24 -12.97 -17.51
CA ASP A 479 26.50 -13.52 -17.97
C ASP A 479 27.46 -12.45 -18.48
N GLY A 480 28.76 -12.60 -18.14
CA GLY A 480 29.82 -11.67 -18.53
C GLY A 480 29.85 -10.39 -17.67
N LYS A 481 30.57 -9.41 -18.19
CA LYS A 481 30.72 -8.09 -17.57
C LYS A 481 29.47 -7.24 -17.79
N ILE A 482 29.08 -6.51 -16.77
CA ILE A 482 28.10 -5.42 -16.88
C ILE A 482 28.76 -4.08 -16.52
N SER A 483 28.34 -3.01 -17.17
CA SER A 483 28.89 -1.65 -16.96
C SER A 483 27.80 -0.59 -16.94
N LEU A 484 27.94 0.38 -16.06
CA LEU A 484 27.10 1.58 -15.99
C LEU A 484 28.02 2.81 -16.10
N GLU A 485 27.95 3.52 -17.20
CA GLU A 485 28.83 4.67 -17.49
C GLU A 485 28.08 5.99 -17.25
N ASN A 486 28.81 7.01 -16.86
CA ASN A 486 28.33 8.39 -16.69
C ASN A 486 27.23 8.53 -15.61
N PHE A 487 27.25 7.71 -14.58
CA PHE A 487 26.35 7.92 -13.44
C PHE A 487 26.82 9.12 -12.61
N ARG A 488 26.01 10.16 -12.58
CA ARG A 488 26.31 11.38 -11.83
C ARG A 488 25.89 11.21 -10.38
N TYR A 489 26.75 11.63 -9.47
CA TYR A 489 26.43 11.69 -8.05
C TYR A 489 27.09 12.94 -7.46
N ARG A 490 26.27 13.96 -7.16
CA ARG A 490 26.77 15.28 -6.71
C ARG A 490 27.82 15.84 -7.67
N ASP A 491 29.05 16.07 -7.20
CA ASP A 491 30.18 16.61 -8.00
C ASP A 491 31.04 15.50 -8.64
N ALA A 492 30.64 14.24 -8.51
CA ALA A 492 31.34 13.10 -9.08
C ALA A 492 30.60 12.47 -10.26
N VAL A 493 31.36 11.85 -11.17
CA VAL A 493 30.87 10.98 -12.23
C VAL A 493 31.45 9.59 -12.02
N LEU A 494 30.56 8.58 -11.94
CA LEU A 494 30.94 7.20 -11.69
C LEU A 494 30.78 6.37 -12.95
N ASN A 495 31.82 5.59 -13.27
CA ASN A 495 31.79 4.49 -14.23
C ASN A 495 31.94 3.19 -13.46
N LEU A 496 30.87 2.42 -13.38
CA LEU A 496 30.80 1.19 -12.61
C LEU A 496 30.98 -0.02 -13.54
N ASN A 497 31.81 -0.96 -13.15
CA ASN A 497 31.94 -2.26 -13.79
C ASN A 497 31.73 -3.35 -12.76
N ALA A 498 30.99 -4.40 -13.14
CA ALA A 498 30.87 -5.57 -12.29
C ALA A 498 31.16 -6.84 -13.10
N THR A 499 31.92 -7.74 -12.52
CA THR A 499 32.31 -9.02 -13.09
C THR A 499 32.14 -10.16 -12.10
N GLY A 500 31.91 -11.35 -12.61
CA GLY A 500 31.58 -12.51 -11.77
C GLY A 500 30.12 -12.51 -11.35
N LYS A 501 29.75 -13.53 -10.60
CA LYS A 501 28.36 -13.80 -10.16
C LYS A 501 28.32 -14.01 -8.65
N GLY A 502 27.13 -13.94 -8.09
CA GLY A 502 26.87 -14.24 -6.68
C GLY A 502 26.36 -13.07 -5.87
N ASN A 503 26.54 -13.15 -4.57
CA ASN A 503 25.86 -12.31 -3.59
C ASN A 503 26.80 -11.52 -2.67
N THR A 504 28.10 -11.53 -2.99
CA THR A 504 29.12 -10.89 -2.13
C THR A 504 30.22 -10.28 -2.98
N VAL A 505 30.60 -9.06 -2.65
CA VAL A 505 31.78 -8.40 -3.25
C VAL A 505 33.04 -9.08 -2.73
N LYS A 506 33.82 -9.66 -3.65
CA LYS A 506 35.13 -10.26 -3.37
C LYS A 506 36.23 -9.21 -3.32
N ARG A 507 36.21 -8.26 -4.27
CA ARG A 507 37.15 -7.14 -4.40
C ARG A 507 36.43 -5.94 -4.99
N LEU A 508 36.83 -4.77 -4.58
CA LEU A 508 36.39 -3.51 -5.16
C LEU A 508 37.61 -2.61 -5.38
N LEU A 509 37.75 -2.06 -6.59
CA LEU A 509 38.82 -1.16 -6.93
C LEU A 509 38.22 0.21 -7.30
N VAL A 510 38.87 1.27 -6.88
CA VAL A 510 38.55 2.65 -7.29
C VAL A 510 39.73 3.21 -8.04
N ASN A 511 39.55 3.59 -9.30
CA ASN A 511 40.63 4.03 -10.20
C ASN A 511 41.82 3.07 -10.23
N GLY A 512 41.54 1.75 -10.17
CA GLY A 512 42.54 0.69 -10.19
C GLY A 512 43.17 0.36 -8.83
N GLU A 513 42.85 1.10 -7.78
CA GLU A 513 43.35 0.87 -6.42
C GLU A 513 42.33 0.05 -5.59
N GLU A 514 42.76 -1.09 -5.03
CA GLU A 514 41.91 -1.97 -4.24
C GLU A 514 41.54 -1.30 -2.90
N GLN A 515 40.25 -1.34 -2.56
CA GLN A 515 39.68 -0.74 -1.36
C GLN A 515 39.35 -1.80 -0.30
N SER A 516 39.36 -1.37 0.95
CA SER A 516 38.84 -2.20 2.07
C SER A 516 37.34 -2.35 1.97
N LEU A 517 36.84 -3.54 2.29
CA LEU A 517 35.39 -3.85 2.31
C LEU A 517 34.86 -3.87 3.76
N PRO A 518 33.64 -3.40 4.01
CA PRO A 518 32.73 -2.73 3.05
C PRO A 518 33.26 -1.34 2.63
N TYR A 519 33.08 -0.98 1.37
CA TYR A 519 33.52 0.31 0.84
C TYR A 519 32.38 1.31 0.79
N LEU A 520 32.65 2.53 1.22
CA LEU A 520 31.76 3.69 1.11
C LEU A 520 32.40 4.73 0.15
N PHE A 521 31.75 4.98 -0.98
CA PHE A 521 32.12 6.09 -1.86
C PHE A 521 31.64 7.40 -1.25
N PRO A 522 32.55 8.36 -0.93
CA PRO A 522 32.16 9.50 -0.13
C PRO A 522 31.30 10.51 -0.88
N ALA A 523 30.30 11.07 -0.19
CA ALA A 523 29.39 12.11 -0.70
C ALA A 523 30.10 13.42 -1.09
N THR A 524 31.32 13.62 -0.64
CA THR A 524 32.16 14.81 -0.93
C THR A 524 33.12 14.63 -2.10
N ALA A 525 33.10 13.44 -2.75
CA ALA A 525 33.97 13.16 -3.88
C ALA A 525 33.68 14.06 -5.07
N GLN A 526 34.73 14.40 -5.82
CA GLN A 526 34.62 15.25 -7.00
C GLN A 526 35.44 14.67 -8.16
N GLY A 527 34.96 14.86 -9.39
CA GLY A 527 35.64 14.39 -10.61
C GLY A 527 35.19 12.97 -11.02
N ASP A 528 35.99 12.34 -11.88
CA ASP A 528 35.65 11.07 -12.52
C ASP A 528 36.26 9.89 -11.79
N TYR A 529 35.44 8.86 -11.57
CA TYR A 529 35.86 7.62 -10.92
C TYR A 529 35.45 6.40 -11.73
N THR A 530 36.33 5.42 -11.78
CA THR A 530 36.02 4.06 -12.22
C THR A 530 36.00 3.14 -11.01
N ILE A 531 34.89 2.44 -10.83
CA ILE A 531 34.70 1.50 -9.74
C ILE A 531 34.53 0.11 -10.35
N ASP A 532 35.50 -0.79 -10.11
CA ASP A 532 35.49 -2.16 -10.59
C ASP A 532 35.11 -3.10 -9.43
N ILE A 533 34.01 -3.82 -9.60
CA ILE A 533 33.45 -4.75 -8.60
C ILE A 533 33.65 -6.17 -9.10
N VAL A 534 34.27 -7.00 -8.29
CA VAL A 534 34.44 -8.44 -8.57
C VAL A 534 33.59 -9.22 -7.58
N MET A 535 32.66 -10.03 -8.10
CA MET A 535 31.73 -10.81 -7.30
C MET A 535 32.23 -12.20 -6.97
N THR A 536 31.62 -12.76 -5.91
CA THR A 536 31.76 -14.15 -5.51
C THR A 536 30.49 -14.62 -4.83
N THR A 537 30.31 -15.93 -4.72
CA THR A 537 29.18 -16.52 -4.01
C THR A 537 29.60 -16.96 -2.62
N VAL A 538 28.84 -16.59 -1.61
CA VAL A 538 28.92 -17.19 -0.27
C VAL A 538 27.60 -17.91 0.03
N PRO A 539 27.61 -18.99 0.80
CA PRO A 539 26.39 -19.67 1.24
C PRO A 539 25.51 -18.67 2.01
N ALA A 540 24.35 -18.36 1.50
CA ALA A 540 23.32 -17.53 2.14
C ALA A 540 21.99 -17.78 1.45
N GLY A 541 20.88 -17.80 2.21
CA GLY A 541 19.49 -17.78 1.77
C GLY A 541 19.23 -18.39 0.39
N GLU A 542 19.26 -19.71 0.26
CA GLU A 542 19.05 -20.38 -1.04
C GLU A 542 17.63 -20.91 -1.22
N LYS A 543 16.71 -20.51 -0.32
CA LYS A 543 15.34 -21.01 -0.33
C LYS A 543 14.40 -19.97 -0.89
N MET A 544 13.48 -20.45 -1.73
CA MET A 544 12.35 -19.68 -2.29
C MET A 544 11.07 -20.49 -2.12
N ASN A 545 10.01 -19.86 -1.66
CA ASN A 545 8.72 -20.50 -1.47
C ASN A 545 7.85 -20.35 -2.75
N LEU A 546 8.17 -21.18 -3.76
CA LEU A 546 7.39 -21.20 -5.00
C LEU A 546 6.08 -21.97 -4.79
N VAL A 547 4.95 -21.28 -4.95
CA VAL A 547 3.60 -21.84 -4.83
C VAL A 547 2.91 -21.92 -6.20
N GLN A 548 1.95 -22.82 -6.31
CA GLN A 548 1.16 -22.98 -7.51
C GLN A 548 -0.19 -22.28 -7.35
N PRO A 549 -0.63 -21.48 -8.34
CA PRO A 549 -1.93 -20.81 -8.28
C PRO A 549 -3.10 -21.77 -8.47
N GLY A 550 -4.26 -21.41 -7.95
CA GLY A 550 -5.53 -22.09 -8.26
C GLY A 550 -6.44 -22.32 -7.05
N PRO A 551 -7.74 -22.56 -7.30
CA PRO A 551 -8.78 -22.57 -6.26
C PRO A 551 -8.57 -23.55 -5.12
N ARG A 552 -7.85 -24.64 -5.36
CA ARG A 552 -7.57 -25.66 -4.34
C ARG A 552 -6.12 -25.65 -3.85
N LYS A 553 -5.33 -24.64 -4.25
CA LYS A 553 -3.91 -24.54 -3.94
C LYS A 553 -3.60 -23.39 -3.03
N ASP A 554 -4.04 -22.19 -3.38
CA ASP A 554 -3.68 -20.94 -2.69
C ASP A 554 -4.85 -20.02 -2.35
N TRP A 555 -6.10 -20.39 -2.65
CA TRP A 555 -7.26 -19.59 -2.28
C TRP A 555 -7.71 -19.89 -0.84
N SER A 556 -8.02 -18.84 -0.08
CA SER A 556 -8.67 -18.97 1.23
C SER A 556 -10.15 -19.34 1.07
N PRO A 557 -10.81 -19.87 2.12
CA PRO A 557 -12.28 -19.91 2.17
C PRO A 557 -12.88 -18.49 2.12
N VAL A 558 -14.13 -18.38 1.70
CA VAL A 558 -14.92 -17.14 1.77
C VAL A 558 -15.30 -16.85 3.22
N GLU A 559 -15.32 -15.57 3.60
CA GLU A 559 -15.80 -15.17 4.93
C GLU A 559 -17.27 -15.52 5.15
N PRO A 560 -17.64 -16.06 6.33
CA PRO A 560 -19.04 -16.28 6.67
C PRO A 560 -19.81 -14.95 6.75
N VAL A 561 -21.08 -14.97 6.41
CA VAL A 561 -22.00 -13.84 6.62
C VAL A 561 -22.92 -14.20 7.77
N LEU A 562 -22.79 -13.51 8.90
CA LEU A 562 -23.60 -13.77 10.08
C LEU A 562 -24.96 -13.08 10.02
N ILE A 563 -25.99 -13.84 10.36
CA ILE A 563 -27.34 -13.33 10.63
C ILE A 563 -27.60 -13.53 12.12
N GLN A 564 -28.01 -12.47 12.80
CA GLN A 564 -28.33 -12.50 14.22
C GLN A 564 -29.84 -12.32 14.44
N GLU A 565 -30.46 -13.29 15.13
CA GLU A 565 -31.85 -13.23 15.58
C GLU A 565 -31.89 -13.39 17.11
N GLY A 566 -32.10 -12.27 17.81
CA GLY A 566 -32.01 -12.24 19.25
C GLY A 566 -30.59 -12.57 19.76
N GLN A 567 -30.46 -13.68 20.49
CA GLN A 567 -29.19 -14.18 21.00
C GLN A 567 -28.56 -15.28 20.10
N VAL A 568 -29.24 -15.67 19.04
CA VAL A 568 -28.77 -16.74 18.16
C VAL A 568 -28.14 -16.16 16.89
N ILE A 569 -26.99 -16.71 16.53
CA ILE A 569 -26.32 -16.41 15.26
C ILE A 569 -26.36 -17.61 14.33
N ASN A 570 -26.47 -17.33 13.05
CA ASN A 570 -26.51 -18.34 11.99
C ASN A 570 -25.72 -17.86 10.75
N CYS A 571 -25.29 -18.79 9.90
CA CYS A 571 -24.75 -18.52 8.57
C CYS A 571 -25.00 -19.71 7.63
N SER A 572 -24.75 -19.52 6.34
CA SER A 572 -24.68 -20.62 5.39
C SER A 572 -23.44 -21.47 5.67
N VAL A 573 -23.63 -22.76 5.95
CA VAL A 573 -22.56 -23.71 6.27
C VAL A 573 -22.09 -24.41 5.00
N GLU A 574 -20.78 -24.40 4.74
CA GLU A 574 -20.16 -25.10 3.61
C GLU A 574 -19.55 -26.43 4.08
N PRO A 575 -19.74 -27.55 3.33
CA PRO A 575 -19.14 -28.83 3.66
C PRO A 575 -17.60 -28.75 3.67
N GLY A 576 -17.01 -29.37 4.71
CA GLY A 576 -15.56 -29.43 4.86
C GLY A 576 -14.91 -28.20 5.51
N LEU A 577 -15.69 -27.18 5.87
CA LEU A 577 -15.21 -26.05 6.66
C LEU A 577 -15.53 -26.22 8.15
N ARG A 578 -14.61 -25.77 8.99
CA ARG A 578 -14.79 -25.60 10.44
C ARG A 578 -14.96 -24.12 10.74
N TYR A 579 -15.78 -23.79 11.73
CA TYR A 579 -16.12 -22.40 12.07
C TYR A 579 -15.65 -22.07 13.47
N PHE A 580 -15.06 -20.88 13.62
CA PHE A 580 -14.47 -20.42 14.87
C PHE A 580 -15.02 -19.06 15.27
N LEU A 581 -15.67 -19.02 16.44
CA LEU A 581 -16.10 -17.78 17.07
C LEU A 581 -14.90 -17.06 17.65
N CYS A 582 -14.78 -15.79 17.34
CA CYS A 582 -13.73 -14.92 17.85
C CYS A 582 -14.29 -13.63 18.42
N SER A 583 -13.62 -13.09 19.42
CA SER A 583 -13.92 -11.82 20.07
C SER A 583 -12.67 -11.22 20.68
N ARG A 584 -12.76 -9.95 21.14
CA ARG A 584 -11.66 -9.27 21.80
C ARG A 584 -11.20 -10.04 23.05
N GLU A 585 -9.86 -10.20 23.20
CA GLU A 585 -9.20 -10.75 24.40
C GLU A 585 -9.62 -12.19 24.78
N ARG A 586 -10.08 -13.00 23.82
CA ARG A 586 -10.48 -14.38 24.06
C ARG A 586 -9.87 -15.34 23.05
N GLU A 587 -9.68 -16.57 23.49
CA GLU A 587 -9.31 -17.66 22.61
C GLU A 587 -10.44 -17.98 21.63
N ASP A 588 -10.07 -18.34 20.39
CA ASP A 588 -11.02 -18.75 19.38
C ASP A 588 -11.68 -20.07 19.77
N LYS A 589 -12.99 -20.11 19.63
CA LYS A 589 -13.80 -21.25 20.00
C LYS A 589 -14.42 -21.90 18.77
N GLU A 590 -14.16 -23.17 18.53
CA GLU A 590 -14.86 -23.90 17.48
C GLU A 590 -16.34 -24.02 17.79
N ILE A 591 -17.19 -23.68 16.83
CA ILE A 591 -18.64 -23.67 16.97
C ILE A 591 -19.33 -24.38 15.81
N THR A 592 -20.60 -24.70 16.02
CA THR A 592 -21.54 -25.14 14.98
C THR A 592 -22.75 -24.22 14.95
N PHE A 593 -23.37 -24.11 13.79
CA PHE A 593 -24.58 -23.28 13.63
C PHE A 593 -25.88 -24.11 13.71
N PRO A 594 -26.96 -23.52 14.20
CA PRO A 594 -27.06 -22.21 14.85
C PRO A 594 -26.28 -22.15 16.19
N TYR A 595 -25.73 -21.00 16.55
CA TYR A 595 -25.00 -20.84 17.80
C TYR A 595 -25.67 -19.81 18.70
N ASP A 596 -25.86 -20.16 20.01
CA ASP A 596 -26.49 -19.32 21.01
C ASP A 596 -25.44 -18.52 21.81
N LEU A 597 -25.44 -17.19 21.63
CA LEU A 597 -24.57 -16.23 22.33
C LEU A 597 -25.04 -15.95 23.78
N SER A 598 -26.17 -16.50 24.25
CA SER A 598 -26.71 -16.16 25.58
C SER A 598 -25.71 -16.41 26.71
N ARG A 599 -24.84 -17.42 26.54
CA ARG A 599 -23.81 -17.81 27.52
C ARG A 599 -22.49 -17.06 27.36
N GLU A 600 -22.32 -16.32 26.27
CA GLU A 600 -21.13 -15.51 26.06
C GLU A 600 -21.27 -14.17 26.79
N PRO A 601 -20.20 -13.54 27.26
CA PRO A 601 -20.24 -12.18 27.82
C PRO A 601 -20.67 -11.12 26.80
N ALA A 602 -20.90 -9.89 27.26
CA ALA A 602 -21.10 -8.74 26.37
C ALA A 602 -19.84 -8.49 25.51
N GLY A 603 -20.02 -8.06 24.28
CA GLY A 603 -18.91 -7.79 23.34
C GLY A 603 -19.29 -7.93 21.88
N PHE A 604 -18.31 -7.66 21.03
CA PHE A 604 -18.38 -7.94 19.59
C PHE A 604 -17.92 -9.37 19.32
N TYR A 605 -18.65 -10.06 18.47
CA TYR A 605 -18.35 -11.43 18.02
C TYR A 605 -18.31 -11.50 16.51
N SER A 606 -17.34 -12.22 15.99
CA SER A 606 -17.21 -12.53 14.58
C SER A 606 -16.90 -14.02 14.42
N VAL A 607 -16.99 -14.55 13.21
CA VAL A 607 -16.67 -15.94 12.90
C VAL A 607 -15.78 -15.99 11.66
N TYR A 608 -14.74 -16.81 11.70
CA TYR A 608 -14.01 -17.20 10.50
C TYR A 608 -14.18 -18.69 10.24
N SER A 609 -14.10 -19.09 8.98
CA SER A 609 -14.04 -20.48 8.57
C SER A 609 -12.59 -20.93 8.34
N MET A 610 -12.34 -22.23 8.45
CA MET A 610 -11.03 -22.84 8.18
C MET A 610 -11.21 -24.14 7.42
N ASP A 611 -10.45 -24.34 6.35
CA ASP A 611 -10.43 -25.53 5.56
C ASP A 611 -9.47 -26.60 6.08
N SER A 612 -9.44 -27.78 5.43
CA SER A 612 -8.56 -28.89 5.81
C SER A 612 -7.07 -28.64 5.60
N ARG A 613 -6.69 -27.61 4.83
CA ARG A 613 -5.31 -27.16 4.61
C ARG A 613 -4.82 -26.23 5.72
N GLY A 614 -5.76 -25.72 6.52
CA GLY A 614 -5.50 -24.71 7.56
C GLY A 614 -5.60 -23.27 7.07
N PHE A 615 -6.07 -23.03 5.85
CA PHE A 615 -6.39 -21.68 5.39
C PHE A 615 -7.63 -21.17 6.09
N LYS A 616 -7.54 -19.98 6.64
CA LYS A 616 -8.65 -19.28 7.27
C LYS A 616 -9.28 -18.30 6.27
N SER A 617 -10.58 -18.13 6.38
CA SER A 617 -11.24 -16.98 5.76
C SER A 617 -10.91 -15.69 6.49
N ASP A 618 -11.29 -14.58 5.90
CA ASP A 618 -11.47 -13.35 6.68
C ASP A 618 -12.58 -13.54 7.72
N CYS A 619 -12.61 -12.66 8.72
CA CYS A 619 -13.67 -12.64 9.72
C CYS A 619 -14.99 -12.17 9.10
N SER A 620 -16.10 -12.72 9.55
CA SER A 620 -17.46 -12.28 9.22
C SER A 620 -17.73 -10.85 9.69
N ASN A 621 -18.82 -10.25 9.19
CA ASN A 621 -19.43 -9.09 9.82
C ASN A 621 -19.63 -9.36 11.33
N PRO A 622 -19.29 -8.39 12.21
CA PRO A 622 -19.44 -8.57 13.65
C PRO A 622 -20.91 -8.51 14.05
N VAL A 623 -21.25 -9.26 15.08
CA VAL A 623 -22.52 -9.20 15.80
C VAL A 623 -22.27 -8.72 17.21
N ILE A 624 -23.24 -8.07 17.82
CA ILE A 624 -23.09 -7.46 19.13
C ILE A 624 -23.98 -8.19 20.14
N LYS A 625 -23.36 -8.70 21.20
CA LYS A 625 -24.08 -9.10 22.40
C LYS A 625 -23.92 -8.05 23.47
N THR A 626 -25.02 -7.52 23.97
CA THR A 626 -25.05 -6.56 25.07
C THR A 626 -26.32 -6.71 25.89
N ASP A 627 -26.25 -6.35 27.15
CA ASP A 627 -27.40 -6.24 28.06
C ASP A 627 -27.89 -4.78 28.20
N TRP A 628 -27.11 -3.83 27.64
CA TRP A 628 -27.49 -2.43 27.66
C TRP A 628 -26.93 -1.68 26.46
N ARG A 629 -27.84 -0.98 25.78
CA ARG A 629 -27.52 -0.04 24.71
C ARG A 629 -28.54 1.09 24.73
N LYS A 630 -28.11 2.30 24.38
CA LYS A 630 -28.99 3.47 24.35
C LYS A 630 -28.62 4.39 23.22
N VAL A 631 -29.65 4.87 22.54
CA VAL A 631 -29.57 5.93 21.53
C VAL A 631 -29.84 7.27 22.21
N PHE A 632 -29.03 8.26 21.88
CA PHE A 632 -29.18 9.66 22.27
C PHE A 632 -29.35 10.48 21.01
N GLU A 633 -30.58 10.97 20.78
CA GLU A 633 -30.94 11.68 19.57
C GLU A 633 -30.22 13.05 19.50
N ALA A 634 -29.77 13.45 18.29
CA ALA A 634 -29.04 14.69 18.12
C ALA A 634 -29.90 15.94 18.31
N GLU A 635 -31.19 15.84 18.01
CA GLU A 635 -32.14 16.95 18.25
C GLU A 635 -32.41 17.21 19.74
N ASP A 636 -32.05 16.28 20.62
CA ASP A 636 -32.14 16.47 22.08
C ASP A 636 -30.80 16.92 22.70
N ALA A 637 -29.72 16.96 21.90
CA ALA A 637 -28.42 17.43 22.32
C ALA A 637 -28.34 18.97 22.34
N VAL A 638 -27.39 19.51 23.10
CA VAL A 638 -27.05 20.93 23.00
C VAL A 638 -26.23 21.15 21.73
N SER A 639 -26.81 21.80 20.76
CA SER A 639 -26.21 21.97 19.43
C SER A 639 -26.19 23.44 19.00
N LYS A 640 -25.15 23.79 18.22
CA LYS A 640 -25.07 25.06 17.45
C LYS A 640 -25.51 24.88 16.00
N GLY A 641 -25.79 23.66 15.57
CA GLY A 641 -26.42 23.37 14.28
C GLY A 641 -27.91 23.65 14.26
N THR A 642 -28.54 23.45 13.11
CA THR A 642 -29.95 23.68 12.84
C THR A 642 -30.73 22.37 12.88
N PHE A 643 -31.89 22.36 13.54
CA PHE A 643 -32.81 21.21 13.47
C PHE A 643 -33.43 21.10 12.07
N SER A 644 -33.50 19.89 11.54
CA SER A 644 -34.06 19.62 10.21
C SER A 644 -34.87 18.31 10.17
N GLN A 645 -35.76 18.23 9.20
CA GLN A 645 -36.53 17.04 8.82
C GLN A 645 -36.55 16.89 7.28
N ALA A 646 -35.62 17.56 6.58
CA ALA A 646 -35.65 17.68 5.12
C ALA A 646 -35.30 16.37 4.37
N HIS A 647 -34.76 15.39 5.06
CA HIS A 647 -34.41 14.09 4.51
C HIS A 647 -35.18 12.96 5.16
N SER A 648 -35.09 11.74 4.61
CA SER A 648 -35.78 10.57 5.13
C SER A 648 -34.78 9.56 5.74
N GLY A 649 -35.26 8.64 6.58
CA GLY A 649 -34.45 7.53 7.11
C GLY A 649 -33.74 7.80 8.43
N TYR A 650 -33.85 9.00 9.01
CA TYR A 650 -33.37 9.33 10.35
C TYR A 650 -34.22 8.66 11.44
N SER A 651 -33.66 8.61 12.65
CA SER A 651 -34.38 8.21 13.87
C SER A 651 -35.01 9.42 14.57
N GLY A 652 -35.79 9.18 15.62
CA GLY A 652 -36.33 10.25 16.47
C GLY A 652 -37.30 11.19 15.72
N ARG A 653 -37.17 12.50 16.00
CA ARG A 653 -38.02 13.57 15.50
C ARG A 653 -37.40 14.33 14.32
N GLY A 654 -36.11 14.16 14.07
CA GLY A 654 -35.32 14.87 13.05
C GLY A 654 -33.86 14.70 13.29
N PHE A 655 -33.05 15.60 12.74
CA PHE A 655 -31.59 15.54 12.79
C PHE A 655 -31.02 16.98 12.82
N ILE A 656 -29.70 17.08 13.09
CA ILE A 656 -28.99 18.36 13.13
C ILE A 656 -28.17 18.55 11.86
N VAL A 657 -28.25 19.72 11.25
CA VAL A 657 -27.52 20.17 10.04
C VAL A 657 -26.69 21.41 10.32
N ASP A 658 -26.01 21.94 9.30
CA ASP A 658 -25.17 23.15 9.37
C ASP A 658 -23.96 22.99 10.31
N LEU A 659 -23.28 21.85 10.21
CA LEU A 659 -22.18 21.46 11.09
C LEU A 659 -20.77 21.62 10.47
N TYR A 660 -20.60 22.35 9.36
CA TYR A 660 -19.32 22.39 8.62
C TYR A 660 -18.49 23.68 8.79
N ALA A 661 -19.10 24.82 9.08
CA ALA A 661 -18.46 26.13 8.86
C ALA A 661 -18.21 26.98 10.12
N LYS A 662 -18.59 26.53 11.30
CA LYS A 662 -18.47 27.30 12.55
C LYS A 662 -18.14 26.34 13.70
N PRO A 663 -17.85 26.86 14.91
CA PRO A 663 -17.87 25.99 16.10
C PRO A 663 -19.19 25.22 16.12
N ALA A 664 -19.19 24.11 15.40
CA ALA A 664 -20.37 23.27 15.16
C ALA A 664 -20.43 22.20 16.24
N ASP A 665 -20.31 22.66 17.51
CA ASP A 665 -20.30 21.76 18.65
C ASP A 665 -21.68 21.15 18.87
N VAL A 666 -21.70 19.84 19.05
CA VAL A 666 -22.89 19.10 19.49
C VAL A 666 -22.50 18.34 20.74
N THR A 667 -23.22 18.57 21.84
CA THR A 667 -22.93 17.95 23.15
C THR A 667 -24.12 17.12 23.59
N PHE A 668 -23.90 15.81 23.67
CA PHE A 668 -24.84 14.85 24.22
C PHE A 668 -24.65 14.73 25.73
N THR A 669 -25.75 14.57 26.47
CA THR A 669 -25.73 14.14 27.86
C THR A 669 -26.02 12.65 27.90
N VAL A 670 -25.02 11.88 28.33
CA VAL A 670 -25.06 10.41 28.33
C VAL A 670 -25.07 9.91 29.76
N ASP A 671 -26.10 9.15 30.12
CA ASP A 671 -26.17 8.48 31.41
C ASP A 671 -25.83 6.99 31.21
N VAL A 672 -24.72 6.51 31.81
CA VAL A 672 -24.35 5.09 31.79
C VAL A 672 -24.66 4.40 33.12
N PRO A 673 -25.20 3.16 33.11
CA PRO A 673 -25.76 2.54 34.30
C PRO A 673 -24.72 1.99 35.28
N VAL A 674 -23.56 1.59 34.83
CA VAL A 674 -22.52 0.93 35.63
C VAL A 674 -21.12 1.29 35.13
N ASP A 675 -20.12 1.11 35.97
CA ASP A 675 -18.71 1.17 35.53
C ASP A 675 -18.41 0.07 34.51
N GLY A 676 -17.66 0.40 33.47
CA GLY A 676 -17.25 -0.61 32.48
C GLY A 676 -16.82 -0.02 31.16
N ASP A 677 -16.62 -0.91 30.19
CA ASP A 677 -16.27 -0.54 28.83
C ASP A 677 -17.52 -0.30 28.00
N TYR A 678 -17.44 0.71 27.17
CA TYR A 678 -18.51 1.13 26.27
C TYR A 678 -17.95 1.41 24.88
N ALA A 679 -18.69 0.98 23.87
CA ALA A 679 -18.46 1.38 22.50
C ALA A 679 -19.43 2.51 22.12
N LEU A 680 -18.88 3.60 21.61
CA LEU A 680 -19.62 4.76 21.14
C LEU A 680 -19.57 4.79 19.60
N VAL A 681 -20.71 5.04 18.96
CA VAL A 681 -20.80 5.15 17.50
C VAL A 681 -21.80 6.23 17.12
N LEU A 682 -21.47 7.01 16.10
CA LEU A 682 -22.29 8.08 15.59
C LEU A 682 -23.09 7.60 14.37
N SER A 683 -24.35 8.02 14.27
CA SER A 683 -25.15 7.91 13.04
C SER A 683 -25.24 9.26 12.37
N GLY A 684 -24.96 9.31 11.07
CA GLY A 684 -25.03 10.52 10.29
C GLY A 684 -25.09 10.27 8.80
N ALA A 685 -25.40 11.29 8.02
CA ALA A 685 -25.36 11.24 6.57
C ALA A 685 -24.47 12.36 6.03
N ASN A 686 -23.63 12.02 5.05
CA ASN A 686 -22.88 12.97 4.26
C ASN A 686 -23.20 12.73 2.77
N GLY A 687 -24.00 13.63 2.20
CA GLY A 687 -24.46 13.55 0.81
C GLY A 687 -23.51 14.18 -0.20
N HIS A 688 -22.33 14.65 0.24
CA HIS A 688 -21.32 15.08 -0.70
C HIS A 688 -20.72 13.85 -1.41
N GLY A 689 -20.39 14.02 -2.65
CA GLY A 689 -19.96 12.87 -3.43
C GLY A 689 -19.03 13.23 -4.55
N PRO A 690 -18.53 12.24 -5.24
CA PRO A 690 -18.97 10.83 -5.30
C PRO A 690 -18.70 10.02 -4.03
N ASP A 691 -19.43 8.91 -3.90
CA ASP A 691 -19.37 7.97 -2.79
C ASP A 691 -17.91 7.58 -2.44
N GLY A 692 -17.56 7.61 -1.17
CA GLY A 692 -16.25 7.20 -0.67
C GLY A 692 -15.08 8.17 -0.90
N THR A 693 -15.30 9.35 -1.51
CA THR A 693 -14.22 10.32 -1.79
C THR A 693 -13.98 11.34 -0.70
N TYR A 694 -14.94 11.54 0.20
CA TYR A 694 -14.85 12.50 1.29
C TYR A 694 -15.24 11.86 2.61
N CYS A 695 -14.84 12.49 3.70
CA CYS A 695 -15.21 12.06 5.05
C CYS A 695 -15.59 13.27 5.89
N THR A 696 -16.58 13.08 6.74
CA THR A 696 -16.83 13.95 7.90
C THR A 696 -15.91 13.51 9.04
N ILE A 697 -15.24 14.45 9.67
CA ILE A 697 -14.36 14.22 10.81
C ILE A 697 -14.79 15.09 11.97
N ARG A 698 -14.94 14.51 13.15
CA ARG A 698 -15.25 15.27 14.39
C ARG A 698 -14.35 14.79 15.52
N SER A 699 -13.68 15.74 16.16
CA SER A 699 -13.00 15.49 17.42
C SER A 699 -14.02 15.23 18.53
N VAL A 700 -13.79 14.19 19.32
CA VAL A 700 -14.71 13.74 20.37
C VAL A 700 -14.08 14.00 21.74
N PHE A 701 -14.86 14.62 22.63
CA PHE A 701 -14.45 14.87 24.00
C PHE A 701 -15.47 14.23 24.96
N ILE A 702 -15.00 13.42 25.87
CA ILE A 702 -15.81 12.89 26.98
C ILE A 702 -15.40 13.64 28.25
N ASP A 703 -16.35 14.35 28.87
CA ASP A 703 -16.11 15.20 30.04
C ASP A 703 -14.94 16.18 29.84
N ASN A 704 -14.86 16.77 28.63
CA ASN A 704 -13.79 17.65 28.15
C ASN A 704 -12.38 17.01 28.02
N VAL A 705 -12.27 15.69 28.09
CA VAL A 705 -11.04 14.96 27.78
C VAL A 705 -11.12 14.43 26.36
N ASP A 706 -10.07 14.61 25.58
CA ASP A 706 -9.97 14.10 24.20
C ASP A 706 -10.17 12.58 24.22
N ALA A 707 -11.11 12.13 23.42
CA ALA A 707 -11.49 10.72 23.29
C ALA A 707 -11.19 10.15 21.90
N GLY A 708 -10.66 10.94 20.97
CA GLY A 708 -10.35 10.56 19.59
C GLY A 708 -11.27 11.23 18.58
N THR A 709 -11.46 10.59 17.44
CA THR A 709 -12.23 11.15 16.32
C THR A 709 -13.29 10.19 15.81
N PHE A 710 -14.46 10.72 15.44
CA PHE A 710 -15.41 10.02 14.59
C PHE A 710 -15.17 10.37 13.12
N ILE A 711 -15.26 9.35 12.27
CA ILE A 711 -15.12 9.43 10.82
C ILE A 711 -16.39 8.85 10.20
N LEU A 712 -17.08 9.66 9.39
CA LEU A 712 -18.22 9.25 8.59
C LEU A 712 -17.89 9.41 7.11
N GLU A 713 -18.13 8.36 6.33
CA GLU A 713 -17.92 8.42 4.90
C GLU A 713 -19.01 9.25 4.20
N ALA A 714 -18.62 9.90 3.08
CA ALA A 714 -19.60 10.47 2.16
C ALA A 714 -20.22 9.37 1.31
N THR A 715 -21.52 9.43 1.10
CA THR A 715 -22.30 8.44 0.35
C THR A 715 -22.88 9.00 -0.93
N GLY A 716 -22.75 10.31 -1.18
CA GLY A 716 -23.42 11.00 -2.28
C GLY A 716 -24.93 11.14 -2.12
N ASP A 717 -25.50 10.73 -0.99
CA ASP A 717 -26.95 10.76 -0.71
C ASP A 717 -27.22 11.17 0.74
N TRP A 718 -27.92 12.28 0.95
CA TRP A 718 -28.31 12.78 2.26
C TRP A 718 -29.39 11.94 2.96
N ASN A 719 -30.00 10.96 2.29
CA ASN A 719 -30.96 10.02 2.86
C ASN A 719 -30.30 8.69 3.25
N LYS A 720 -29.01 8.53 2.99
CA LYS A 720 -28.23 7.34 3.33
C LYS A 720 -27.47 7.57 4.63
N TRP A 721 -28.02 7.05 5.72
CA TRP A 721 -27.45 7.16 7.05
C TRP A 721 -26.39 6.08 7.27
N MET A 722 -25.20 6.47 7.74
CA MET A 722 -24.06 5.60 7.96
C MET A 722 -23.60 5.66 9.41
N ARG A 723 -22.92 4.62 9.84
CA ARG A 723 -22.25 4.61 11.14
C ARG A 723 -20.79 5.03 10.99
N SER A 724 -20.32 5.79 11.98
CA SER A 724 -18.88 6.09 12.14
C SER A 724 -18.09 4.84 12.53
N ASN A 725 -16.77 5.00 12.65
CA ASN A 725 -15.95 4.09 13.45
C ASN A 725 -16.44 4.05 14.89
N TYR A 726 -16.05 2.98 15.63
CA TYR A 726 -16.33 2.86 17.05
C TYR A 726 -15.22 3.49 17.89
N LEU A 727 -15.62 4.17 18.98
CA LEU A 727 -14.70 4.58 20.04
C LEU A 727 -14.92 3.68 21.26
N TRP A 728 -13.90 2.95 21.66
CA TRP A 728 -13.91 2.10 22.85
C TRP A 728 -13.43 2.89 24.07
N LYS A 729 -14.28 3.04 25.09
CA LYS A 729 -13.97 3.85 26.27
C LYS A 729 -14.41 3.18 27.56
N ASN A 730 -13.53 3.20 28.56
CA ASN A 730 -13.91 2.86 29.94
C ASN A 730 -14.62 4.08 30.57
N MET A 731 -15.84 3.88 31.04
CA MET A 731 -16.66 4.94 31.65
C MET A 731 -17.14 4.53 33.01
N LYS A 732 -17.21 5.51 33.93
CA LYS A 732 -17.82 5.34 35.25
C LYS A 732 -19.34 5.44 35.16
N ALA A 733 -20.04 4.78 36.10
CA ALA A 733 -21.49 4.94 36.24
C ALA A 733 -21.87 6.40 36.50
N GLY A 734 -22.89 6.88 35.82
CA GLY A 734 -23.40 8.25 35.99
C GLY A 734 -23.51 9.04 34.73
N ARG A 735 -23.59 10.35 34.89
CA ARG A 735 -23.80 11.30 33.81
C ARG A 735 -22.48 11.78 33.23
N HIS A 736 -22.35 11.71 31.91
CA HIS A 736 -21.22 12.20 31.15
C HIS A 736 -21.66 13.17 30.04
N THR A 737 -20.74 14.02 29.60
CA THR A 737 -20.90 14.80 28.40
C THR A 737 -20.07 14.20 27.27
N VAL A 738 -20.67 13.97 26.11
CA VAL A 738 -19.96 13.59 24.89
C VAL A 738 -20.10 14.72 23.87
N SER A 739 -19.01 15.46 23.66
CA SER A 739 -19.02 16.65 22.79
C SER A 739 -18.30 16.34 21.47
N LEU A 740 -18.97 16.57 20.36
CA LEU A 740 -18.39 16.58 19.01
C LEU A 740 -17.96 18.00 18.69
N ARG A 741 -16.71 18.18 18.26
CA ARG A 741 -16.16 19.51 17.94
C ARG A 741 -15.46 19.48 16.60
N LEU A 742 -15.60 20.60 15.87
CA LEU A 742 -14.88 20.85 14.63
C LEU A 742 -13.75 21.86 14.91
N ASN A 743 -12.53 21.47 14.59
CA ASN A 743 -11.34 22.30 14.73
C ASN A 743 -11.15 22.91 16.14
N PRO A 744 -11.20 22.11 17.21
CA PRO A 744 -11.28 22.62 18.60
C PRO A 744 -10.08 23.47 19.02
N GLU A 745 -8.91 23.26 18.42
CA GLU A 745 -7.67 23.99 18.70
C GLU A 745 -7.30 25.03 17.64
N GLY A 746 -8.15 25.23 16.62
CA GLY A 746 -7.88 26.14 15.51
C GLY A 746 -6.76 25.68 14.57
N LYS A 747 -6.29 24.43 14.66
CA LYS A 747 -5.20 23.88 13.86
C LYS A 747 -5.66 23.22 12.55
N GLY A 748 -6.95 22.94 12.39
CA GLY A 748 -7.53 22.28 11.22
C GLY A 748 -7.20 20.80 11.08
N PHE A 749 -6.77 20.12 12.17
CA PHE A 749 -6.38 18.70 12.13
C PHE A 749 -7.56 17.75 11.94
N ASP A 750 -8.77 18.15 12.28
CA ASP A 750 -10.00 17.42 12.07
C ASP A 750 -10.77 17.88 10.81
N SER A 751 -10.07 18.46 9.86
CA SER A 751 -10.67 18.95 8.61
C SER A 751 -10.02 18.29 7.40
N ASN A 752 -10.86 17.81 6.48
CA ASN A 752 -10.41 17.31 5.17
C ASN A 752 -10.47 18.42 4.08
N MET A 753 -10.57 19.67 4.45
CA MET A 753 -10.69 20.81 3.52
C MET A 753 -9.54 20.89 2.54
N SER A 754 -8.33 20.56 2.97
CA SER A 754 -7.14 20.53 2.13
C SER A 754 -7.08 19.37 1.13
N HIS A 755 -7.88 18.33 1.35
CA HIS A 755 -7.97 17.15 0.48
C HIS A 755 -9.28 17.06 -0.29
N GLY A 756 -10.17 18.03 -0.10
CA GLY A 756 -11.48 18.06 -0.70
C GLY A 756 -12.04 19.48 -0.71
N ARG A 757 -13.34 19.59 -0.48
CA ARG A 757 -14.04 20.85 -0.32
C ARG A 757 -14.34 21.06 1.15
N GLU A 758 -14.35 22.32 1.61
CA GLU A 758 -14.69 22.66 3.00
C GLU A 758 -16.06 22.11 3.41
N ASP A 759 -17.04 22.21 2.53
CA ASP A 759 -18.39 21.72 2.75
C ASP A 759 -18.46 20.17 2.77
N ALA A 760 -17.48 19.47 2.22
CA ALA A 760 -17.42 18.00 2.26
C ALA A 760 -17.20 17.44 3.67
N ASN A 761 -16.76 18.25 4.63
CA ASN A 761 -16.70 17.87 6.04
C ASN A 761 -18.02 18.08 6.79
N ASP A 762 -19.11 18.42 6.10
CA ASP A 762 -20.45 18.54 6.65
C ASP A 762 -21.07 17.16 6.92
N CYS A 763 -22.06 17.11 7.78
CA CYS A 763 -22.91 15.95 7.98
C CYS A 763 -24.28 16.34 8.54
N ASN A 764 -25.29 15.56 8.18
CA ASN A 764 -26.52 15.49 8.94
C ASN A 764 -26.30 14.52 10.08
N LEU A 765 -26.45 14.98 11.31
CA LEU A 765 -26.21 14.19 12.51
C LEU A 765 -27.53 13.69 13.07
N ASP A 766 -27.68 12.37 13.17
CA ASP A 766 -28.90 11.68 13.61
C ASP A 766 -28.87 11.35 15.10
N TYR A 767 -27.91 10.51 15.55
CA TYR A 767 -27.80 10.13 16.94
C TYR A 767 -26.38 9.68 17.33
N LEU A 768 -26.13 9.64 18.63
CA LEU A 768 -25.05 8.91 19.26
C LEU A 768 -25.61 7.64 19.90
N GLU A 769 -25.06 6.48 19.56
CA GLU A 769 -25.37 5.22 20.26
C GLU A 769 -24.23 4.85 21.21
N VAL A 770 -24.57 4.46 22.41
CA VAL A 770 -23.65 3.98 23.45
C VAL A 770 -24.03 2.56 23.82
N ILE A 771 -23.06 1.65 23.72
CA ILE A 771 -23.25 0.20 23.84
C ILE A 771 -22.32 -0.31 24.91
N ARG A 772 -22.84 -0.99 25.93
CA ARG A 772 -22.04 -1.63 26.98
C ARG A 772 -21.38 -2.91 26.45
N MET A 773 -20.09 -3.08 26.77
CA MET A 773 -19.26 -4.22 26.40
C MET A 773 -18.95 -5.11 27.59
#